data_31c8fea4b7dd8fc270135b249cb2d276
#
_entry.id   31c8fea4b7dd8fc270135b249cb2d276
#
_cell.length_a   1.000
_cell.length_b   1.000
_cell.length_c   1.000
_cell.angle_alpha   90.00
_cell.angle_beta   90.00
_cell.angle_gamma   90.00
#
_symmetry.space_group_name_H-M   'P 1'
#
loop_
_entity.id
_entity.type
_entity.pdbx_description
1 polymer ?
#
loop_
_entity_poly.entity_id
_entity_poly.type
_entity_poly.pdbx_seq_one_letter_code
_entity_poly.pdbx_strand_id
1 'polypeptide(L)'
;MAVEKGTGSGGTPEATTVEETEVNVIDFPISGVTELEDGSVIVGDVPVEEEPLDTSFEANLAEAIDDNDLMTISNELSNEIQEDISSRQDWEDSYKRGIDLLGMTYEERTQPFEGASGVVHPLLAESVTQFQAQAYREMLPSGGPVRTQIIGQENPEVVAQAERIKSYMNYMITYEMEEYDPETDQMLFYLPIVGSTFKKVYYDPLLQRAVSKFVHAEDLIVPYGATDLLTSPRITHVIRMDRNELRKLQLTGFYKDIELPSTGMEGEGYNEVRESINKAQGVQFSSSYDELVLHEVHTSLDLTNFEMTDATGEQTGLKLPYIVTILEATGEILAIRRNYLPNDNLMRPNQYFVHYKFLPGLGFYGFGLTHMIGGLSQASTSILRQLIDAGTLSNLPAGFKARGARIRDESEPLQPGEFRDIDSAGMDIRQSIMTLPFKEPSGTLYSLLGTLVDSGRRFASMADMKISEMGGETPVGTTMAVMERGTKVMSAIHKRLHYSQKIEFKLLSKIFAGSLSYPYVTSSGVPEIIQADFDDRIDVIPVSDPNIFSMSQRIALAQTQLQLVQSNPDIHGGQQGLYQAYRKMYEALGVSNIDTILPLPKQPMPMNPAKENQEAMRGQRLQAFPEQNHEAHIESHLAILSTPVAQANATIVMTLQGHIQEHIGLMAEMRAEQEVLGALPPEQQMMIAQDPSMMQGLQNEISNVASVLIGELTEQYAQAVAPADTTDPLVAIRQQELALRGAEIQRKAEEFEREQEFERQKEQNDILLGQQRLDLQEEALKDKTRVAEERIKTQRDIAAANLARRS
;
A
#
# COMPACT_ATOMS: atom_id res chain seq x y z
N MET A 1 19.75 45.31 -20.02
CA MET A 1 20.97 46.09 -19.79
C MET A 1 22.13 45.18 -20.05
N ALA A 2 22.82 45.48 -21.17
CA ALA A 2 24.23 45.60 -21.42
C ALA A 2 25.08 44.37 -21.06
N VAL A 3 25.49 43.56 -22.02
CA VAL A 3 26.60 43.66 -23.01
C VAL A 3 27.95 43.93 -22.34
N GLU A 4 28.83 42.95 -22.35
CA GLU A 4 30.23 43.21 -22.61
C GLU A 4 30.90 42.04 -23.36
N LYS A 5 31.56 42.39 -24.44
CA LYS A 5 32.41 41.57 -25.33
C LYS A 5 33.81 41.46 -24.71
N GLY A 6 34.39 40.27 -24.78
CA GLY A 6 35.85 40.07 -24.57
C GLY A 6 36.39 39.21 -25.67
N THR A 7 37.20 39.84 -26.57
CA THR A 7 37.96 39.24 -27.65
C THR A 7 39.30 38.69 -27.10
N GLY A 8 39.72 37.52 -27.61
CA GLY A 8 41.07 37.02 -27.34
C GLY A 8 41.44 35.69 -28.02
N SER A 9 41.94 35.75 -29.22
CA SER A 9 43.02 35.02 -29.92
C SER A 9 43.27 33.54 -29.66
N GLY A 10 43.11 32.72 -30.72
CA GLY A 10 44.21 31.98 -31.31
C GLY A 10 44.68 30.70 -30.61
N GLY A 11 44.29 29.58 -31.17
CA GLY A 11 44.90 28.27 -30.89
C GLY A 11 44.11 27.19 -31.58
N THR A 12 44.58 26.75 -32.75
CA THR A 12 44.10 25.54 -33.45
C THR A 12 44.42 24.31 -32.59
N PRO A 13 43.43 23.44 -32.31
CA PRO A 13 43.71 22.06 -32.00
C PRO A 13 43.47 21.17 -33.22
N GLU A 14 44.36 20.22 -33.33
CA GLU A 14 44.45 19.12 -34.31
C GLU A 14 43.10 18.38 -34.44
N ALA A 15 42.82 17.99 -35.68
CA ALA A 15 41.70 17.12 -36.05
C ALA A 15 41.84 15.75 -35.37
N THR A 16 41.03 15.53 -34.34
CA THR A 16 40.71 14.19 -33.87
C THR A 16 39.67 13.61 -34.80
N THR A 17 40.07 12.55 -35.50
CA THR A 17 39.18 11.69 -36.29
C THR A 17 38.02 11.22 -35.40
N VAL A 18 36.84 11.72 -35.68
CA VAL A 18 35.60 11.16 -35.16
C VAL A 18 35.37 9.85 -35.91
N GLU A 19 35.42 8.73 -35.18
CA GLU A 19 34.87 7.46 -35.67
C GLU A 19 33.41 7.68 -36.03
N GLU A 20 33.08 7.49 -37.32
CA GLU A 20 31.72 7.41 -37.79
C GLU A 20 31.04 6.23 -37.10
N THR A 21 30.19 6.52 -36.12
CA THR A 21 29.21 5.57 -35.64
C THR A 21 28.25 5.34 -36.82
N GLU A 22 28.32 4.16 -37.38
CA GLU A 22 27.34 3.66 -38.36
C GLU A 22 25.95 3.74 -37.67
N VAL A 23 25.18 4.72 -38.11
CA VAL A 23 23.73 4.74 -37.85
C VAL A 23 23.18 3.55 -38.64
N ASN A 24 22.78 2.49 -37.92
CA ASN A 24 22.00 1.43 -38.54
C ASN A 24 20.67 2.05 -39.01
N VAL A 25 20.68 2.45 -40.28
CA VAL A 25 19.44 2.72 -41.02
C VAL A 25 18.75 1.36 -41.10
N ILE A 26 17.60 1.23 -40.46
CA ILE A 26 16.73 0.07 -40.66
C ILE A 26 16.31 0.13 -42.15
N ASP A 27 16.96 -0.66 -42.95
CA ASP A 27 16.55 -0.89 -44.34
C ASP A 27 15.21 -1.63 -44.26
N PHE A 28 14.14 -0.91 -44.55
CA PHE A 28 12.87 -1.53 -44.89
C PHE A 28 13.05 -2.25 -46.21
N PRO A 29 12.87 -3.57 -46.30
CA PRO A 29 12.94 -4.24 -47.60
C PRO A 29 11.79 -3.77 -48.46
N ILE A 30 12.09 -2.92 -49.46
CA ILE A 30 11.16 -2.66 -50.53
C ILE A 30 11.15 -3.94 -51.37
N SER A 31 10.25 -4.84 -51.09
CA SER A 31 10.02 -6.06 -51.86
C SER A 31 9.45 -5.68 -53.23
N GLY A 32 10.10 -6.15 -54.27
CA GLY A 32 9.60 -6.05 -55.62
C GLY A 32 10.42 -5.19 -56.58
N VAL A 33 11.62 -4.74 -56.22
CA VAL A 33 12.51 -3.99 -57.14
C VAL A 33 13.75 -4.83 -57.46
N THR A 34 13.86 -5.36 -58.66
CA THR A 34 15.07 -6.02 -59.17
C THR A 34 15.80 -5.10 -60.11
N GLU A 35 17.00 -4.68 -59.77
CA GLU A 35 17.90 -3.88 -60.63
C GLU A 35 18.65 -4.83 -61.56
N LEU A 36 18.51 -4.64 -62.86
CA LEU A 36 19.23 -5.39 -63.89
C LEU A 36 20.61 -4.77 -64.15
N GLU A 37 21.56 -5.59 -64.65
CA GLU A 37 22.94 -5.16 -64.94
C GLU A 37 23.06 -3.97 -65.94
N ASP A 38 21.97 -3.59 -66.59
CA ASP A 38 21.89 -2.44 -67.51
C ASP A 38 21.35 -1.16 -66.87
N GLY A 39 21.08 -1.16 -65.57
CA GLY A 39 20.57 -0.05 -64.80
C GLY A 39 19.04 0.17 -64.92
N SER A 40 18.31 -0.75 -65.59
CA SER A 40 16.85 -0.72 -65.60
C SER A 40 16.27 -1.45 -64.40
N VAL A 41 15.18 -0.90 -63.86
CA VAL A 41 14.50 -1.42 -62.67
C VAL A 41 13.19 -2.06 -63.15
N ILE A 42 13.04 -3.37 -62.93
CA ILE A 42 11.76 -4.06 -63.15
C ILE A 42 11.01 -4.05 -61.81
N VAL A 43 9.90 -3.33 -61.81
CA VAL A 43 8.87 -3.46 -60.77
C VAL A 43 7.92 -4.58 -61.25
N GLY A 44 8.16 -5.79 -60.87
CA GLY A 44 7.30 -6.93 -61.19
C GLY A 44 6.63 -7.44 -59.90
N ASP A 45 5.40 -7.86 -60.04
CA ASP A 45 4.74 -8.71 -59.02
C ASP A 45 5.58 -9.99 -58.90
N VAL A 46 6.49 -10.01 -57.92
CA VAL A 46 7.08 -11.25 -57.41
C VAL A 46 5.95 -11.96 -56.76
N PRO A 47 5.65 -13.24 -57.06
CA PRO A 47 4.76 -14.04 -56.19
C PRO A 47 5.35 -13.94 -54.79
N VAL A 48 4.66 -13.27 -53.91
CA VAL A 48 4.98 -13.32 -52.50
C VAL A 48 4.85 -14.82 -52.17
N GLU A 49 5.98 -15.52 -51.94
CA GLU A 49 5.92 -16.76 -51.26
C GLU A 49 5.23 -16.43 -49.93
N GLU A 50 4.00 -16.87 -49.75
CA GLU A 50 3.27 -16.77 -48.47
C GLU A 50 4.18 -17.35 -47.42
N GLU A 51 4.80 -16.50 -46.59
CA GLU A 51 5.54 -16.95 -45.42
C GLU A 51 4.61 -17.89 -44.63
N PRO A 52 5.08 -19.04 -44.18
CA PRO A 52 4.23 -19.93 -43.42
C PRO A 52 3.67 -19.17 -42.21
N LEU A 53 2.32 -19.13 -42.12
CA LEU A 53 1.61 -18.45 -41.03
C LEU A 53 2.18 -18.88 -39.69
N ASP A 54 2.61 -17.90 -38.90
CA ASP A 54 3.12 -18.17 -37.55
C ASP A 54 1.97 -18.58 -36.64
N THR A 55 1.95 -19.83 -36.22
CA THR A 55 1.00 -20.41 -35.27
C THR A 55 1.63 -20.68 -33.90
N SER A 56 2.83 -20.14 -33.66
CA SER A 56 3.50 -20.26 -32.37
C SER A 56 2.58 -19.84 -31.22
N PHE A 57 2.96 -20.20 -29.99
CA PHE A 57 2.11 -19.90 -28.84
C PHE A 57 1.82 -18.40 -28.66
N GLU A 58 2.80 -17.57 -28.96
CA GLU A 58 2.74 -16.10 -28.80
C GLU A 58 2.19 -15.39 -30.05
N ALA A 59 1.92 -16.11 -31.14
CA ALA A 59 1.48 -15.53 -32.41
C ALA A 59 0.09 -14.89 -32.32
N ASN A 60 -0.14 -13.93 -33.22
CA ASN A 60 -1.47 -13.35 -33.45
C ASN A 60 -2.29 -14.29 -34.33
N LEU A 61 -3.20 -15.06 -33.73
CA LEU A 61 -4.02 -16.03 -34.46
C LEU A 61 -4.99 -15.39 -35.46
N ALA A 62 -5.28 -14.09 -35.34
CA ALA A 62 -6.14 -13.38 -36.28
C ALA A 62 -5.54 -13.31 -37.70
N GLU A 63 -4.24 -13.54 -37.87
CA GLU A 63 -3.59 -13.61 -39.18
C GLU A 63 -3.78 -14.99 -39.85
N ALA A 64 -4.03 -16.01 -39.03
CA ALA A 64 -4.15 -17.40 -39.50
C ALA A 64 -5.60 -17.88 -39.67
N ILE A 65 -6.58 -17.12 -39.18
CA ILE A 65 -8.01 -17.45 -39.23
C ILE A 65 -8.66 -16.78 -40.46
N ASP A 66 -9.57 -17.47 -41.10
CA ASP A 66 -10.29 -16.95 -42.27
C ASP A 66 -11.17 -15.74 -41.91
N ASP A 67 -11.23 -14.73 -42.78
CA ASP A 67 -11.95 -13.47 -42.55
C ASP A 67 -13.45 -13.69 -42.28
N ASN A 68 -14.07 -14.72 -42.81
CA ASN A 68 -15.48 -15.03 -42.54
C ASN A 68 -15.67 -15.54 -41.09
N ASP A 69 -14.74 -16.33 -40.58
CA ASP A 69 -14.77 -16.82 -39.21
C ASP A 69 -14.46 -15.65 -38.22
N LEU A 70 -13.51 -14.81 -38.54
CA LEU A 70 -13.22 -13.59 -37.79
C LEU A 70 -14.45 -12.67 -37.72
N MET A 71 -15.16 -12.47 -38.83
CA MET A 71 -16.38 -11.65 -38.88
C MET A 71 -17.50 -12.27 -38.03
N THR A 72 -17.62 -13.58 -38.01
CA THR A 72 -18.61 -14.28 -37.17
C THR A 72 -18.28 -14.08 -35.69
N ILE A 73 -17.04 -14.31 -35.27
CA ILE A 73 -16.55 -14.10 -33.89
C ILE A 73 -16.77 -12.65 -33.48
N SER A 74 -16.43 -11.69 -34.35
CA SER A 74 -16.59 -10.27 -34.06
C SER A 74 -18.05 -9.89 -33.83
N ASN A 75 -18.96 -10.35 -34.67
CA ASN A 75 -20.39 -10.07 -34.53
C ASN A 75 -20.97 -10.66 -33.24
N GLU A 76 -20.59 -11.90 -32.89
CA GLU A 76 -21.01 -12.52 -31.64
C GLU A 76 -20.53 -11.72 -30.44
N LEU A 77 -19.22 -11.41 -30.39
CA LEU A 77 -18.64 -10.65 -29.29
C LEU A 77 -19.22 -9.24 -29.19
N SER A 78 -19.42 -8.56 -30.31
CA SER A 78 -20.00 -7.19 -30.32
C SER A 78 -21.42 -7.20 -29.75
N ASN A 79 -22.26 -8.20 -30.11
CA ASN A 79 -23.59 -8.34 -29.55
C ASN A 79 -23.55 -8.61 -28.03
N GLU A 80 -22.66 -9.49 -27.62
CA GLU A 80 -22.45 -9.82 -26.22
C GLU A 80 -21.94 -8.62 -25.38
N ILE A 81 -21.06 -7.78 -25.96
CA ILE A 81 -20.60 -6.53 -25.36
C ILE A 81 -21.78 -5.57 -25.17
N GLN A 82 -22.65 -5.43 -26.16
CA GLN A 82 -23.83 -4.56 -26.07
C GLN A 82 -24.82 -5.05 -25.00
N GLU A 83 -25.00 -6.34 -24.84
CA GLU A 83 -25.78 -6.91 -23.74
C GLU A 83 -25.17 -6.56 -22.37
N ASP A 84 -23.84 -6.66 -22.25
CA ASP A 84 -23.12 -6.35 -21.03
C ASP A 84 -23.21 -4.85 -20.69
N ILE A 85 -23.09 -3.94 -21.66
CA ILE A 85 -23.31 -2.50 -21.52
C ILE A 85 -24.73 -2.24 -21.03
N SER A 86 -25.74 -2.81 -21.71
CA SER A 86 -27.14 -2.63 -21.36
C SER A 86 -27.44 -3.12 -19.96
N SER A 87 -26.80 -4.21 -19.51
CA SER A 87 -27.01 -4.78 -18.19
C SER A 87 -26.58 -3.88 -17.03
N ARG A 88 -25.66 -2.93 -17.26
CA ARG A 88 -25.10 -2.03 -16.25
C ARG A 88 -25.57 -0.56 -16.36
N GLN A 89 -26.50 -0.26 -17.27
CA GLN A 89 -26.94 1.11 -17.55
C GLN A 89 -27.46 1.86 -16.31
N ASP A 90 -28.27 1.24 -15.45
CA ASP A 90 -28.74 1.86 -14.20
C ASP A 90 -27.58 2.27 -13.27
N TRP A 91 -26.53 1.50 -13.27
CA TRP A 91 -25.31 1.80 -12.51
C TRP A 91 -24.53 2.96 -13.15
N GLU A 92 -24.42 3.01 -14.47
CA GLU A 92 -23.81 4.13 -15.21
C GLU A 92 -24.57 5.45 -14.99
N ASP A 93 -25.90 5.43 -14.99
CA ASP A 93 -26.73 6.59 -14.65
C ASP A 93 -26.45 7.10 -13.23
N SER A 94 -26.23 6.18 -12.29
CA SER A 94 -25.84 6.53 -10.92
C SER A 94 -24.45 7.12 -10.85
N TYR A 95 -23.53 6.64 -11.65
CA TYR A 95 -22.17 7.19 -11.80
C TYR A 95 -22.20 8.61 -12.35
N LYS A 96 -22.90 8.83 -13.48
CA LYS A 96 -23.09 10.14 -14.09
C LYS A 96 -23.66 11.15 -13.09
N ARG A 97 -24.71 10.76 -12.37
CA ARG A 97 -25.29 11.58 -11.29
C ARG A 97 -24.28 11.91 -10.19
N GLY A 98 -23.37 10.97 -9.88
CA GLY A 98 -22.30 11.19 -8.91
C GLY A 98 -21.34 12.29 -9.35
N ILE A 99 -20.90 12.27 -10.61
CA ILE A 99 -20.03 13.30 -11.19
C ILE A 99 -20.72 14.68 -11.16
N ASP A 100 -22.00 14.77 -11.55
CA ASP A 100 -22.74 16.03 -11.52
C ASP A 100 -22.87 16.60 -10.09
N LEU A 101 -23.04 15.74 -9.09
CA LEU A 101 -23.16 16.13 -7.68
C LEU A 101 -21.84 16.59 -7.03
N LEU A 102 -20.70 16.37 -7.67
CA LEU A 102 -19.44 16.97 -7.21
C LEU A 102 -19.46 18.50 -7.29
N GLY A 103 -20.23 19.06 -8.24
CA GLY A 103 -20.42 20.51 -8.38
C GLY A 103 -19.17 21.24 -8.85
N MET A 104 -18.35 20.59 -9.67
CA MET A 104 -17.12 21.17 -10.22
C MET A 104 -17.41 22.24 -11.30
N THR A 105 -18.59 22.20 -11.91
CA THR A 105 -19.03 23.19 -12.91
C THR A 105 -20.18 24.02 -12.37
N TYR A 106 -20.18 25.32 -12.72
CA TYR A 106 -21.30 26.20 -12.46
C TYR A 106 -22.36 25.99 -13.53
N GLU A 107 -23.60 25.68 -13.09
CA GLU A 107 -24.72 25.46 -13.98
C GLU A 107 -25.50 26.80 -14.14
N GLU A 108 -25.54 27.35 -15.36
CA GLU A 108 -26.41 28.50 -15.66
C GLU A 108 -27.86 28.03 -15.74
N ARG A 109 -28.69 28.53 -14.83
CA ARG A 109 -30.10 28.16 -14.77
C ARG A 109 -31.00 29.30 -15.24
N THR A 110 -31.93 28.93 -16.10
CA THR A 110 -32.99 29.83 -16.60
C THR A 110 -34.35 29.63 -15.89
N GLN A 111 -34.43 28.58 -15.08
CA GLN A 111 -35.65 28.28 -14.28
C GLN A 111 -35.30 28.26 -12.78
N PRO A 112 -36.18 28.82 -11.90
CA PRO A 112 -37.51 29.38 -12.15
C PRO A 112 -37.50 30.79 -12.77
N PHE A 113 -36.38 31.43 -12.86
CA PHE A 113 -36.17 32.71 -13.54
C PHE A 113 -34.74 32.79 -14.12
N GLU A 114 -34.52 33.65 -15.10
CA GLU A 114 -33.20 33.84 -15.72
C GLU A 114 -32.22 34.40 -14.70
N GLY A 115 -31.05 33.75 -14.54
CA GLY A 115 -30.07 34.04 -13.51
C GLY A 115 -30.36 33.41 -12.15
N ALA A 116 -31.24 32.40 -12.09
CA ALA A 116 -31.41 31.56 -10.89
C ALA A 116 -30.12 30.85 -10.49
N SER A 117 -29.93 30.64 -9.18
CA SER A 117 -28.69 30.07 -8.62
C SER A 117 -28.37 28.68 -9.16
N GLY A 118 -27.17 28.54 -9.76
CA GLY A 118 -26.60 27.26 -10.22
C GLY A 118 -25.70 26.57 -9.22
N VAL A 119 -25.62 27.07 -7.99
CA VAL A 119 -24.73 26.54 -6.94
C VAL A 119 -25.05 25.08 -6.59
N VAL A 120 -24.04 24.26 -6.45
CA VAL A 120 -24.13 22.89 -5.93
C VAL A 120 -23.54 22.86 -4.53
N HIS A 121 -24.18 22.17 -3.59
CA HIS A 121 -23.66 22.00 -2.24
C HIS A 121 -22.52 20.98 -2.24
N PRO A 122 -21.30 21.29 -1.76
CA PRO A 122 -20.12 20.46 -1.93
C PRO A 122 -20.05 19.26 -0.97
N LEU A 123 -21.20 18.77 -0.46
CA LEU A 123 -21.25 17.69 0.52
C LEU A 123 -20.58 16.39 0.02
N LEU A 124 -20.84 16.02 -1.24
CA LEU A 124 -20.23 14.83 -1.83
C LEU A 124 -18.75 15.04 -2.10
N ALA A 125 -18.37 16.19 -2.67
CA ALA A 125 -16.97 16.53 -2.96
C ALA A 125 -16.10 16.54 -1.69
N GLU A 126 -16.62 17.17 -0.61
CA GLU A 126 -15.95 17.17 0.70
C GLU A 126 -15.68 15.74 1.20
N SER A 127 -16.70 14.88 1.11
CA SER A 127 -16.62 13.48 1.57
C SER A 127 -15.64 12.64 0.73
N VAL A 128 -15.64 12.85 -0.59
CA VAL A 128 -14.72 12.18 -1.54
C VAL A 128 -13.29 12.56 -1.25
N THR A 129 -13.00 13.87 -1.14
CA THR A 129 -11.65 14.39 -0.90
C THR A 129 -11.10 13.93 0.45
N GLN A 130 -11.96 13.87 1.47
CA GLN A 130 -11.59 13.40 2.81
C GLN A 130 -11.19 11.93 2.79
N PHE A 131 -11.98 11.09 2.09
CA PHE A 131 -11.65 9.68 1.92
C PHE A 131 -10.34 9.50 1.16
N GLN A 132 -10.16 10.19 0.01
CA GLN A 132 -8.94 10.12 -0.80
C GLN A 132 -7.71 10.44 0.05
N ALA A 133 -7.71 11.58 0.74
CA ALA A 133 -6.58 12.02 1.56
C ALA A 133 -6.20 11.03 2.67
N GLN A 134 -7.19 10.34 3.24
CA GLN A 134 -6.95 9.32 4.24
C GLN A 134 -6.43 8.02 3.62
N ALA A 135 -7.11 7.51 2.60
CA ALA A 135 -6.77 6.24 1.95
C ALA A 135 -5.38 6.28 1.27
N TYR A 136 -5.05 7.40 0.63
CA TYR A 136 -3.77 7.62 -0.02
C TYR A 136 -2.58 7.43 0.94
N ARG A 137 -2.64 8.04 2.12
CA ARG A 137 -1.59 7.91 3.13
C ARG A 137 -1.44 6.50 3.70
N GLU A 138 -2.52 5.73 3.71
CA GLU A 138 -2.51 4.36 4.20
C GLU A 138 -2.02 3.37 3.13
N MET A 139 -2.40 3.56 1.87
CA MET A 139 -2.01 2.68 0.78
C MET A 139 -0.58 2.90 0.31
N LEU A 140 -0.06 4.13 0.42
CA LEU A 140 1.29 4.54 -0.01
C LEU A 140 2.09 5.13 1.16
N PRO A 141 2.51 4.31 2.12
CA PRO A 141 3.35 4.78 3.22
C PRO A 141 4.77 5.09 2.73
N SER A 142 5.43 6.06 3.36
CA SER A 142 6.78 6.54 2.99
C SER A 142 7.89 5.46 2.99
N GLY A 143 7.68 4.37 3.72
CA GLY A 143 8.60 3.22 3.76
C GLY A 143 8.39 2.20 2.64
N GLY A 144 7.52 2.50 1.68
CA GLY A 144 7.09 1.60 0.61
C GLY A 144 5.86 0.77 0.99
N PRO A 145 5.00 0.43 0.01
CA PRO A 145 3.72 -0.22 0.25
C PRO A 145 3.80 -1.73 0.46
N VAL A 146 4.94 -2.37 0.19
CA VAL A 146 5.10 -3.83 0.18
C VAL A 146 5.74 -4.35 1.46
N ARG A 147 5.14 -5.39 2.00
CA ARG A 147 5.68 -6.25 3.06
C ARG A 147 5.62 -7.72 2.62
N THR A 148 6.57 -8.49 3.05
CA THR A 148 6.62 -9.94 2.81
C THR A 148 6.16 -10.72 4.03
N GLN A 149 5.54 -11.87 3.80
CA GLN A 149 5.16 -12.83 4.83
C GLN A 149 5.65 -14.22 4.44
N ILE A 150 6.43 -14.83 5.34
CA ILE A 150 6.97 -16.18 5.13
C ILE A 150 5.86 -17.21 5.42
N ILE A 151 5.71 -18.18 4.51
CA ILE A 151 4.77 -19.31 4.66
C ILE A 151 5.58 -20.54 5.07
N GLY A 152 5.31 -21.06 6.26
CA GLY A 152 5.99 -22.24 6.81
C GLY A 152 7.04 -21.88 7.88
N GLN A 153 8.17 -22.62 7.90
CA GLN A 153 9.22 -22.43 8.89
C GLN A 153 10.16 -21.27 8.52
N GLU A 154 10.44 -20.40 9.46
CA GLU A 154 11.38 -19.30 9.31
C GLU A 154 12.81 -19.81 9.44
N ASN A 155 13.56 -19.79 8.34
CA ASN A 155 15.00 -20.04 8.32
C ASN A 155 15.74 -18.74 7.98
N PRO A 156 16.97 -18.54 8.42
CA PRO A 156 17.73 -17.32 8.12
C PRO A 156 17.84 -17.00 6.61
N GLU A 157 17.93 -18.02 5.78
CA GLU A 157 17.98 -17.89 4.32
C GLU A 157 16.65 -17.37 3.75
N VAL A 158 15.50 -17.93 4.22
CA VAL A 158 14.17 -17.49 3.78
C VAL A 158 13.85 -16.08 4.28
N VAL A 159 14.33 -15.71 5.47
CA VAL A 159 14.21 -14.34 5.99
C VAL A 159 15.00 -13.36 5.11
N ALA A 160 16.23 -13.71 4.75
CA ALA A 160 17.05 -12.88 3.85
C ALA A 160 16.43 -12.77 2.45
N GLN A 161 15.84 -13.85 1.92
CA GLN A 161 15.10 -13.88 0.66
C GLN A 161 13.88 -12.96 0.71
N ALA A 162 13.08 -13.04 1.78
CA ALA A 162 11.92 -12.18 1.98
C ALA A 162 12.28 -10.70 2.01
N GLU A 163 13.40 -10.35 2.64
CA GLU A 163 13.88 -8.95 2.68
C GLU A 163 14.39 -8.47 1.31
N ARG A 164 15.03 -9.35 0.50
CA ARG A 164 15.41 -9.01 -0.87
C ARG A 164 14.20 -8.73 -1.74
N ILE A 165 13.18 -9.61 -1.71
CA ILE A 165 11.91 -9.40 -2.45
C ILE A 165 11.24 -8.11 -2.03
N LYS A 166 11.10 -7.88 -0.73
CA LYS A 166 10.51 -6.65 -0.19
C LYS A 166 11.23 -5.39 -0.67
N SER A 167 12.56 -5.38 -0.57
CA SER A 167 13.39 -4.24 -0.99
C SER A 167 13.27 -3.99 -2.48
N TYR A 168 13.32 -5.04 -3.29
CA TYR A 168 13.20 -4.95 -4.74
C TYR A 168 11.82 -4.45 -5.16
N MET A 169 10.74 -5.07 -4.66
CA MET A 169 9.38 -4.66 -5.03
C MET A 169 9.06 -3.23 -4.59
N ASN A 170 9.51 -2.82 -3.40
CA ASN A 170 9.33 -1.44 -2.97
C ASN A 170 10.11 -0.47 -3.87
N TYR A 171 11.33 -0.80 -4.27
CA TYR A 171 12.10 0.00 -5.20
C TYR A 171 11.39 0.13 -6.55
N MET A 172 10.96 -0.99 -7.14
CA MET A 172 10.25 -0.98 -8.43
C MET A 172 8.97 -0.14 -8.37
N ILE A 173 8.15 -0.32 -7.33
CA ILE A 173 6.86 0.38 -7.22
C ILE A 173 7.03 1.88 -6.90
N THR A 174 8.03 2.27 -6.11
CA THR A 174 8.17 3.66 -5.66
C THR A 174 9.10 4.51 -6.53
N TYR A 175 10.03 3.90 -7.26
CA TYR A 175 11.03 4.62 -8.05
C TYR A 175 10.96 4.34 -9.55
N GLU A 176 10.80 3.08 -9.95
CA GLU A 176 10.79 2.71 -11.37
C GLU A 176 9.41 2.87 -12.02
N MET A 177 8.35 2.58 -11.27
CA MET A 177 6.97 2.74 -11.75
C MET A 177 6.45 4.15 -11.39
N GLU A 178 6.93 5.17 -12.11
CA GLU A 178 6.57 6.58 -11.85
C GLU A 178 5.05 6.82 -11.91
N GLU A 179 4.33 6.04 -12.70
CA GLU A 179 2.87 6.11 -12.83
C GLU A 179 2.12 5.57 -11.62
N TYR A 180 2.74 4.73 -10.78
CA TYR A 180 2.03 4.00 -9.72
C TYR A 180 1.36 4.92 -8.69
N ASP A 181 2.06 5.98 -8.30
CA ASP A 181 1.59 6.97 -7.32
C ASP A 181 0.41 7.79 -7.88
N PRO A 182 0.54 8.55 -9.01
CA PRO A 182 -0.56 9.35 -9.55
C PRO A 182 -1.76 8.51 -9.98
N GLU A 183 -1.55 7.32 -10.54
CA GLU A 183 -2.63 6.41 -10.92
C GLU A 183 -3.40 5.88 -9.70
N THR A 184 -2.70 5.65 -8.59
CA THR A 184 -3.34 5.25 -7.33
C THR A 184 -4.12 6.40 -6.70
N ASP A 185 -3.57 7.61 -6.72
CA ASP A 185 -4.25 8.81 -6.22
C ASP A 185 -5.53 9.09 -7.00
N GLN A 186 -5.47 9.04 -8.33
CA GLN A 186 -6.63 9.19 -9.20
C GLN A 186 -7.68 8.09 -8.92
N MET A 187 -7.26 6.83 -8.83
CA MET A 187 -8.15 5.72 -8.49
C MET A 187 -8.88 5.97 -7.17
N LEU A 188 -8.19 6.45 -6.14
CA LEU A 188 -8.77 6.72 -4.82
C LEU A 188 -9.75 7.90 -4.82
N PHE A 189 -9.63 8.82 -5.77
CA PHE A 189 -10.62 9.88 -5.98
C PHE A 189 -11.91 9.33 -6.59
N TYR A 190 -11.81 8.50 -7.64
CA TYR A 190 -12.97 7.94 -8.33
C TYR A 190 -13.71 6.86 -7.51
N LEU A 191 -12.97 6.06 -6.75
CA LEU A 191 -13.53 4.93 -6.01
C LEU A 191 -14.71 5.28 -5.10
N PRO A 192 -14.67 6.31 -4.24
CA PRO A 192 -15.80 6.67 -3.39
C PRO A 192 -16.98 7.24 -4.19
N ILE A 193 -16.78 7.78 -5.38
CA ILE A 193 -17.86 8.31 -6.23
C ILE A 193 -18.64 7.15 -6.83
N VAL A 194 -17.95 6.25 -7.51
CA VAL A 194 -18.49 5.19 -8.36
C VAL A 194 -18.80 3.92 -7.58
N GLY A 195 -17.94 3.62 -6.57
CA GLY A 195 -18.01 2.41 -5.77
C GLY A 195 -17.17 1.25 -6.29
N SER A 196 -16.71 1.30 -7.53
CA SER A 196 -15.84 0.35 -8.19
C SER A 196 -14.79 1.05 -9.03
N THR A 197 -13.56 0.61 -8.95
CA THR A 197 -12.46 1.04 -9.84
C THR A 197 -11.57 -0.16 -10.13
N PHE A 198 -10.78 -0.06 -11.18
CA PHE A 198 -9.96 -1.16 -11.64
C PHE A 198 -8.52 -0.70 -11.85
N LYS A 199 -7.58 -1.63 -11.74
CA LYS A 199 -6.23 -1.48 -12.23
C LYS A 199 -5.90 -2.61 -13.17
N LYS A 200 -5.19 -2.31 -14.27
CA LYS A 200 -4.62 -3.28 -15.20
C LYS A 200 -3.14 -3.43 -14.90
N VAL A 201 -2.72 -4.65 -14.60
CA VAL A 201 -1.33 -4.99 -14.25
C VAL A 201 -0.77 -5.88 -15.34
N TYR A 202 0.26 -5.41 -16.04
CA TYR A 202 0.87 -6.13 -17.16
C TYR A 202 2.34 -5.73 -17.33
N TYR A 203 3.06 -6.47 -18.16
CA TYR A 203 4.40 -6.11 -18.62
C TYR A 203 4.29 -5.27 -19.88
N ASP A 204 4.88 -4.09 -19.87
CA ASP A 204 4.92 -3.22 -21.05
C ASP A 204 6.23 -3.44 -21.80
N PRO A 205 6.17 -3.98 -23.04
CA PRO A 205 7.38 -4.28 -23.81
C PRO A 205 8.10 -3.02 -24.29
N LEU A 206 7.41 -1.88 -24.44
CA LEU A 206 8.01 -0.61 -24.84
C LEU A 206 8.78 0.03 -23.68
N LEU A 207 8.21 -0.04 -22.47
CA LEU A 207 8.86 0.44 -21.24
C LEU A 207 9.80 -0.60 -20.63
N GLN A 208 9.77 -1.86 -21.10
CA GLN A 208 10.54 -2.99 -20.60
C GLN A 208 10.41 -3.22 -19.09
N ARG A 209 9.26 -2.92 -18.53
CA ARG A 209 8.96 -3.08 -17.12
C ARG A 209 7.48 -3.39 -16.86
N ALA A 210 7.18 -3.84 -15.65
CA ALA A 210 5.82 -3.97 -15.18
C ALA A 210 5.17 -2.59 -15.04
N VAL A 211 3.89 -2.50 -15.33
CA VAL A 211 3.05 -1.32 -15.14
C VAL A 211 1.76 -1.68 -14.44
N SER A 212 1.22 -0.74 -13.67
CA SER A 212 -0.08 -0.86 -13.01
C SER A 212 -0.87 0.42 -13.26
N LYS A 213 -1.73 0.39 -14.28
CA LYS A 213 -2.52 1.54 -14.72
C LYS A 213 -3.93 1.51 -14.16
N PHE A 214 -4.42 2.67 -13.77
CA PHE A 214 -5.81 2.85 -13.41
C PHE A 214 -6.72 2.73 -14.64
N VAL A 215 -7.77 1.95 -14.51
CA VAL A 215 -8.81 1.81 -15.53
C VAL A 215 -10.10 2.34 -14.95
N HIS A 216 -10.66 3.34 -15.63
CA HIS A 216 -11.94 3.91 -15.27
C HIS A 216 -13.04 2.84 -15.30
N ALA A 217 -14.01 2.96 -14.42
CA ALA A 217 -15.05 1.94 -14.30
C ALA A 217 -15.97 1.86 -15.54
N GLU A 218 -16.11 2.95 -16.26
CA GLU A 218 -16.79 2.97 -17.56
C GLU A 218 -16.04 2.21 -18.64
N ASP A 219 -14.70 2.20 -18.58
CA ASP A 219 -13.83 1.59 -19.59
C ASP A 219 -13.61 0.07 -19.35
N LEU A 220 -14.08 -0.49 -18.22
CA LEU A 220 -14.08 -1.94 -18.00
C LEU A 220 -15.50 -2.49 -17.91
N ILE A 221 -15.93 -3.14 -18.97
CA ILE A 221 -17.26 -3.72 -19.08
C ILE A 221 -17.22 -5.16 -18.60
N VAL A 222 -18.06 -5.46 -17.60
CA VAL A 222 -18.23 -6.80 -17.04
C VAL A 222 -19.73 -7.03 -16.88
N PRO A 223 -20.26 -8.20 -17.21
CA PRO A 223 -21.69 -8.53 -17.02
C PRO A 223 -22.13 -8.19 -15.59
N TYR A 224 -23.25 -7.48 -15.43
CA TYR A 224 -23.72 -7.04 -14.10
C TYR A 224 -23.95 -8.20 -13.13
N GLY A 225 -24.33 -9.37 -13.67
CA GLY A 225 -24.55 -10.60 -12.90
C GLY A 225 -23.28 -11.37 -12.52
N ALA A 226 -22.07 -10.93 -12.94
CA ALA A 226 -20.85 -11.59 -12.59
C ALA A 226 -20.55 -11.46 -11.08
N THR A 227 -19.92 -12.48 -10.51
CA THR A 227 -19.53 -12.49 -9.09
C THR A 227 -18.19 -11.80 -8.87
N ASP A 228 -17.22 -12.14 -9.69
CA ASP A 228 -15.86 -11.60 -9.64
C ASP A 228 -15.21 -11.63 -11.04
N LEU A 229 -13.98 -11.06 -11.14
CA LEU A 229 -13.25 -11.02 -12.41
C LEU A 229 -12.74 -12.40 -12.88
N LEU A 230 -12.48 -13.32 -11.96
CA LEU A 230 -11.93 -14.63 -12.30
C LEU A 230 -12.98 -15.57 -12.88
N THR A 231 -14.22 -15.45 -12.40
CA THR A 231 -15.34 -16.30 -12.81
C THR A 231 -16.25 -15.63 -13.84
N SER A 232 -15.95 -14.39 -14.22
CA SER A 232 -16.70 -13.69 -15.26
C SER A 232 -16.52 -14.38 -16.61
N PRO A 233 -17.59 -14.60 -17.37
CA PRO A 233 -17.50 -15.17 -18.71
C PRO A 233 -16.75 -14.28 -19.69
N ARG A 234 -16.85 -12.97 -19.52
CA ARG A 234 -16.20 -11.93 -20.32
C ARG A 234 -15.74 -10.75 -19.47
N ILE A 235 -14.63 -10.14 -19.90
CA ILE A 235 -14.17 -8.85 -19.41
C ILE A 235 -13.75 -8.05 -20.65
N THR A 236 -14.41 -6.95 -20.91
CA THR A 236 -14.07 -6.08 -22.05
C THR A 236 -13.42 -4.78 -21.55
N HIS A 237 -12.24 -4.52 -21.98
CA HIS A 237 -11.50 -3.29 -21.69
C HIS A 237 -11.54 -2.38 -22.91
N VAL A 238 -12.10 -1.20 -22.75
CA VAL A 238 -12.18 -0.17 -23.78
C VAL A 238 -10.90 0.62 -23.77
N ILE A 239 -10.14 0.54 -24.86
CA ILE A 239 -8.86 1.23 -25.02
C ILE A 239 -9.04 2.30 -26.09
N ARG A 240 -8.66 3.52 -25.76
CA ARG A 240 -8.58 4.62 -26.71
C ARG A 240 -7.13 4.81 -27.11
N MET A 241 -6.87 4.75 -28.39
CA MET A 241 -5.52 4.78 -28.93
C MET A 241 -5.44 5.76 -30.08
N ASP A 242 -4.34 6.52 -30.11
CA ASP A 242 -4.06 7.38 -31.26
C ASP A 242 -3.80 6.54 -32.53
N ARG A 243 -4.28 7.03 -33.65
CA ARG A 243 -4.13 6.36 -34.95
C ARG A 243 -2.68 6.01 -35.30
N ASN A 244 -1.75 6.91 -34.97
CA ASN A 244 -0.34 6.69 -35.22
C ASN A 244 0.25 5.57 -34.31
N GLU A 245 -0.23 5.49 -33.07
CA GLU A 245 0.17 4.42 -32.16
C GLU A 245 -0.35 3.07 -32.64
N LEU A 246 -1.63 3.01 -33.06
CA LEU A 246 -2.20 1.80 -33.64
C LEU A 246 -1.43 1.36 -34.88
N ARG A 247 -1.09 2.31 -35.79
CA ARG A 247 -0.30 2.00 -36.97
C ARG A 247 1.09 1.46 -36.67
N LYS A 248 1.76 1.96 -35.62
CA LYS A 248 3.03 1.39 -35.14
C LYS A 248 2.86 -0.05 -34.73
N LEU A 249 1.79 -0.37 -33.98
CA LEU A 249 1.52 -1.73 -33.52
C LEU A 249 1.18 -2.69 -34.69
N GLN A 250 0.54 -2.19 -35.75
CA GLN A 250 0.35 -2.96 -36.98
C GLN A 250 1.70 -3.25 -37.66
N LEU A 251 2.55 -2.24 -37.83
CA LEU A 251 3.87 -2.40 -38.45
C LEU A 251 4.83 -3.31 -37.67
N THR A 252 4.65 -3.43 -36.38
CA THR A 252 5.43 -4.35 -35.54
C THR A 252 4.88 -5.78 -35.51
N GLY A 253 3.77 -6.09 -36.25
CA GLY A 253 3.10 -7.39 -36.23
C GLY A 253 2.37 -7.68 -34.92
N PHE A 254 2.16 -6.69 -34.06
CA PHE A 254 1.37 -6.88 -32.85
C PHE A 254 -0.12 -6.96 -33.19
N TYR A 255 -0.59 -6.15 -34.13
CA TYR A 255 -1.96 -6.16 -34.65
C TYR A 255 -1.93 -6.47 -36.15
N LYS A 256 -3.01 -7.14 -36.64
CA LYS A 256 -3.25 -7.40 -38.04
C LYS A 256 -3.25 -6.09 -38.83
N ASP A 257 -2.62 -6.06 -40.00
CA ASP A 257 -2.59 -4.88 -40.86
C ASP A 257 -3.91 -4.76 -41.59
N ILE A 258 -4.75 -3.83 -41.15
CA ILE A 258 -6.04 -3.49 -41.73
C ILE A 258 -6.05 -2.02 -42.13
N GLU A 259 -6.94 -1.65 -43.09
CA GLU A 259 -7.14 -0.25 -43.46
C GLU A 259 -7.92 0.48 -42.34
N LEU A 260 -7.28 1.47 -41.71
CA LEU A 260 -7.90 2.22 -40.61
C LEU A 260 -8.98 3.18 -41.17
N PRO A 261 -10.16 3.24 -40.55
CA PRO A 261 -11.25 4.12 -40.98
C PRO A 261 -10.82 5.58 -40.98
N SER A 262 -11.40 6.37 -41.88
CA SER A 262 -11.21 7.83 -41.89
C SER A 262 -11.84 8.43 -40.62
N THR A 263 -11.19 9.45 -40.05
CA THR A 263 -11.62 10.24 -38.89
C THR A 263 -13.11 10.61 -38.94
N GLY A 264 -13.85 10.44 -37.86
CA GLY A 264 -15.21 10.90 -37.68
C GLY A 264 -16.29 9.85 -37.54
N MET A 265 -15.95 8.55 -37.46
CA MET A 265 -16.91 7.53 -37.02
C MET A 265 -16.89 7.45 -35.48
N GLU A 266 -17.68 8.30 -34.84
CA GLU A 266 -17.95 8.17 -33.41
C GLU A 266 -18.89 6.97 -33.20
N GLY A 267 -18.48 6.00 -32.37
CA GLY A 267 -19.36 4.95 -31.87
C GLY A 267 -20.48 5.60 -31.04
N GLU A 268 -21.71 5.45 -31.46
CA GLU A 268 -22.88 5.93 -30.73
C GLU A 268 -23.05 5.09 -29.47
N GLY A 269 -22.92 5.69 -28.29
CA GLY A 269 -23.45 5.13 -27.06
C GLY A 269 -22.52 5.04 -25.86
N TYR A 270 -21.22 5.26 -26.04
CA TYR A 270 -20.25 5.06 -24.94
C TYR A 270 -19.88 6.33 -24.18
N ASN A 271 -20.48 7.48 -24.53
CA ASN A 271 -19.92 8.79 -24.18
C ASN A 271 -20.61 9.55 -23.04
N GLU A 272 -21.74 9.10 -22.48
CA GLU A 272 -22.50 9.94 -21.54
C GLU A 272 -21.77 10.18 -20.20
N VAL A 273 -21.14 9.15 -19.64
CA VAL A 273 -20.37 9.31 -18.40
C VAL A 273 -19.13 10.14 -18.67
N ARG A 274 -18.44 9.87 -19.77
CA ARG A 274 -17.22 10.60 -20.15
C ARG A 274 -17.51 12.03 -20.51
N GLU A 275 -18.62 12.31 -21.17
CA GLU A 275 -19.09 13.67 -21.41
C GLU A 275 -19.30 14.42 -20.10
N SER A 276 -19.92 13.78 -19.10
CA SER A 276 -20.09 14.38 -17.78
C SER A 276 -18.76 14.63 -17.09
N ILE A 277 -17.79 13.73 -17.22
CA ILE A 277 -16.43 13.90 -16.69
C ILE A 277 -15.72 15.07 -17.40
N ASN A 278 -15.74 15.12 -18.72
CA ASN A 278 -15.14 16.21 -19.51
C ASN A 278 -15.77 17.55 -19.17
N LYS A 279 -17.09 17.60 -19.07
CA LYS A 279 -17.83 18.78 -18.63
C LYS A 279 -17.42 19.20 -17.21
N ALA A 280 -17.27 18.27 -16.29
CA ALA A 280 -16.80 18.54 -14.93
C ALA A 280 -15.37 19.08 -14.89
N GLN A 281 -14.52 18.66 -15.81
CA GLN A 281 -13.14 19.13 -15.97
C GLN A 281 -13.06 20.46 -16.76
N GLY A 282 -14.15 20.91 -17.35
CA GLY A 282 -14.17 22.11 -18.20
C GLY A 282 -13.50 21.92 -19.57
N VAL A 283 -13.30 20.65 -19.98
CA VAL A 283 -12.75 20.29 -21.27
C VAL A 283 -13.91 20.20 -22.27
N GLN A 284 -13.86 21.03 -23.31
CA GLN A 284 -14.77 20.86 -24.44
C GLN A 284 -14.26 19.73 -25.32
N PHE A 285 -15.11 18.75 -25.53
CA PHE A 285 -14.81 17.66 -26.47
C PHE A 285 -14.62 18.25 -27.85
N SER A 286 -13.41 18.19 -28.38
CA SER A 286 -13.15 18.53 -29.80
C SER A 286 -13.12 17.20 -30.57
N SER A 287 -14.04 17.02 -31.50
CA SER A 287 -14.07 15.87 -32.41
C SER A 287 -12.85 15.78 -33.34
N SER A 288 -11.82 16.59 -33.10
CA SER A 288 -10.59 16.60 -33.87
C SER A 288 -9.48 15.66 -33.34
N TYR A 289 -9.71 14.93 -32.26
CA TYR A 289 -8.78 13.89 -31.82
C TYR A 289 -8.96 12.64 -32.69
N ASP A 290 -7.89 12.22 -33.31
CA ASP A 290 -7.80 11.04 -34.18
C ASP A 290 -7.69 9.76 -33.35
N GLU A 291 -8.52 9.65 -32.29
CA GLU A 291 -8.56 8.50 -31.38
C GLU A 291 -9.47 7.42 -31.95
N LEU A 292 -8.94 6.19 -31.95
CA LEU A 292 -9.67 4.98 -32.30
C LEU A 292 -10.00 4.20 -31.03
N VAL A 293 -11.20 3.65 -30.97
CA VAL A 293 -11.68 2.86 -29.83
C VAL A 293 -11.51 1.38 -30.12
N LEU A 294 -10.82 0.70 -29.24
CA LEU A 294 -10.56 -0.73 -29.30
C LEU A 294 -11.27 -1.43 -28.13
N HIS A 295 -11.91 -2.56 -28.40
CA HIS A 295 -12.45 -3.46 -27.40
C HIS A 295 -11.48 -4.65 -27.21
N GLU A 296 -10.75 -4.68 -26.11
CA GLU A 296 -9.93 -5.81 -25.68
C GLU A 296 -10.79 -6.77 -24.84
N VAL A 297 -11.21 -7.85 -25.43
CA VAL A 297 -12.17 -8.80 -24.87
C VAL A 297 -11.44 -10.02 -24.33
N HIS A 298 -11.44 -10.22 -23.02
CA HIS A 298 -10.95 -11.43 -22.38
C HIS A 298 -12.11 -12.41 -22.25
N THR A 299 -12.11 -13.48 -23.03
CA THR A 299 -13.20 -14.46 -23.10
C THR A 299 -12.68 -15.85 -23.43
N SER A 300 -13.55 -16.83 -23.35
CA SER A 300 -13.23 -18.20 -23.77
C SER A 300 -13.91 -18.51 -25.10
N LEU A 301 -13.11 -18.86 -26.11
CA LEU A 301 -13.56 -19.18 -27.45
C LEU A 301 -13.23 -20.60 -27.84
N ASP A 302 -14.03 -21.17 -28.73
CA ASP A 302 -13.81 -22.43 -29.44
C ASP A 302 -13.27 -22.12 -30.84
N LEU A 303 -11.94 -22.23 -31.01
CA LEU A 303 -11.27 -21.95 -32.29
C LEU A 303 -10.89 -23.29 -32.93
N THR A 304 -11.65 -23.71 -33.95
CA THR A 304 -11.64 -25.04 -34.55
C THR A 304 -10.25 -25.57 -34.93
N ASN A 305 -9.32 -24.75 -35.40
CA ASN A 305 -7.98 -25.17 -35.82
C ASN A 305 -6.89 -25.05 -34.76
N PHE A 306 -7.20 -24.47 -33.59
CA PHE A 306 -6.24 -24.16 -32.52
C PHE A 306 -6.61 -24.79 -31.18
N GLU A 307 -7.63 -25.65 -31.19
CA GLU A 307 -8.09 -26.38 -30.01
C GLU A 307 -7.14 -27.51 -29.61
N MET A 308 -7.23 -27.89 -28.35
CA MET A 308 -6.62 -29.14 -27.90
C MET A 308 -7.28 -30.33 -28.58
N THR A 309 -6.46 -31.12 -29.23
CA THR A 309 -6.86 -32.44 -29.68
C THR A 309 -6.68 -33.46 -28.56
N ASP A 310 -7.57 -34.43 -28.46
CA ASP A 310 -7.42 -35.57 -27.56
C ASP A 310 -6.30 -36.52 -28.02
N ALA A 311 -6.04 -37.57 -27.26
CA ALA A 311 -5.03 -38.58 -27.59
C ALA A 311 -5.31 -39.30 -28.93
N THR A 312 -6.49 -39.16 -29.51
CA THR A 312 -6.89 -39.71 -30.81
C THR A 312 -6.78 -38.71 -31.96
N GLY A 313 -6.47 -37.44 -31.66
CA GLY A 313 -6.38 -36.38 -32.64
C GLY A 313 -7.75 -35.74 -32.99
N GLU A 314 -8.80 -36.07 -32.24
CA GLU A 314 -10.10 -35.40 -32.37
C GLU A 314 -10.17 -34.12 -31.55
N GLN A 315 -10.88 -33.13 -32.05
CA GLN A 315 -11.10 -31.86 -31.37
C GLN A 315 -11.92 -32.04 -30.11
N THR A 316 -11.51 -31.45 -29.02
CA THR A 316 -12.17 -31.62 -27.71
C THR A 316 -13.42 -30.76 -27.54
N GLY A 317 -13.64 -29.73 -28.36
CA GLY A 317 -14.74 -28.75 -28.24
C GLY A 317 -14.67 -27.90 -26.96
N LEU A 318 -13.50 -27.82 -26.33
CA LEU A 318 -13.27 -27.05 -25.15
C LEU A 318 -13.03 -25.59 -25.54
N LYS A 319 -13.76 -24.67 -24.90
CA LYS A 319 -13.49 -23.24 -25.02
C LYS A 319 -12.25 -22.87 -24.20
N LEU A 320 -11.21 -22.37 -24.87
CA LEU A 320 -9.97 -21.90 -24.26
C LEU A 320 -10.00 -20.38 -24.04
N PRO A 321 -9.27 -19.87 -23.05
CA PRO A 321 -9.21 -18.44 -22.79
C PRO A 321 -8.35 -17.72 -23.84
N TYR A 322 -8.92 -16.68 -24.46
CA TYR A 322 -8.27 -15.80 -25.41
C TYR A 322 -8.47 -14.32 -25.06
N ILE A 323 -7.62 -13.48 -25.62
CA ILE A 323 -7.79 -12.03 -25.65
C ILE A 323 -8.04 -11.66 -27.12
N VAL A 324 -9.21 -11.09 -27.39
CA VAL A 324 -9.61 -10.64 -28.72
C VAL A 324 -9.65 -9.13 -28.73
N THR A 325 -8.91 -8.50 -29.65
CA THR A 325 -8.96 -7.06 -29.83
C THR A 325 -9.75 -6.72 -31.08
N ILE A 326 -10.83 -5.96 -30.92
CA ILE A 326 -11.77 -5.56 -31.97
C ILE A 326 -11.71 -4.04 -32.12
N LEU A 327 -11.62 -3.53 -33.33
CA LEU A 327 -11.79 -2.13 -33.64
C LEU A 327 -13.29 -1.79 -33.66
N GLU A 328 -13.77 -0.97 -32.71
CA GLU A 328 -15.20 -0.67 -32.54
C GLU A 328 -15.83 -0.13 -33.83
N ALA A 329 -15.16 0.81 -34.51
CA ALA A 329 -15.69 1.50 -35.67
C ALA A 329 -16.00 0.60 -36.87
N THR A 330 -15.22 -0.47 -37.09
CA THR A 330 -15.37 -1.37 -38.26
C THR A 330 -15.85 -2.76 -37.85
N GLY A 331 -15.71 -3.11 -36.60
CA GLY A 331 -15.94 -4.46 -36.11
C GLY A 331 -14.85 -5.46 -36.52
N GLU A 332 -13.73 -4.99 -37.08
CA GLU A 332 -12.63 -5.88 -37.49
C GLU A 332 -11.78 -6.32 -36.28
N ILE A 333 -11.38 -7.58 -36.32
CA ILE A 333 -10.50 -8.17 -35.29
C ILE A 333 -9.04 -7.86 -35.66
N LEU A 334 -8.36 -7.17 -34.76
CA LEU A 334 -6.94 -6.84 -34.87
C LEU A 334 -6.02 -7.93 -34.35
N ALA A 335 -6.45 -8.62 -33.29
CA ALA A 335 -5.65 -9.67 -32.68
C ALA A 335 -6.51 -10.69 -31.95
N ILE A 336 -6.09 -11.96 -32.00
CA ILE A 336 -6.54 -13.04 -31.14
C ILE A 336 -5.31 -13.68 -30.52
N ARG A 337 -5.16 -13.58 -29.19
CA ARG A 337 -4.01 -14.13 -28.46
C ARG A 337 -4.44 -15.06 -27.36
N ARG A 338 -3.65 -16.11 -27.12
CA ARG A 338 -3.90 -17.06 -26.03
C ARG A 338 -3.73 -16.37 -24.68
N ASN A 339 -4.68 -16.58 -23.78
CA ASN A 339 -4.69 -15.97 -22.45
C ASN A 339 -4.45 -16.99 -21.34
N TYR A 340 -3.47 -17.88 -21.53
CA TYR A 340 -3.05 -18.87 -20.53
C TYR A 340 -1.55 -19.12 -20.65
N LEU A 341 -0.95 -19.78 -19.65
CA LEU A 341 0.47 -20.09 -19.70
C LEU A 341 0.70 -21.41 -20.46
N PRO A 342 1.76 -21.50 -21.30
CA PRO A 342 2.03 -22.72 -22.09
C PRO A 342 2.29 -23.97 -21.22
N ASN A 343 2.72 -23.77 -19.98
CA ASN A 343 3.03 -24.85 -19.04
C ASN A 343 1.85 -25.17 -18.07
N ASP A 344 0.70 -24.49 -18.20
CA ASP A 344 -0.47 -24.77 -17.37
C ASP A 344 -1.38 -25.81 -18.05
N ASN A 345 -1.34 -27.06 -17.57
CA ASN A 345 -2.19 -28.15 -18.06
C ASN A 345 -3.70 -27.90 -17.89
N LEU A 346 -4.10 -26.98 -17.04
CA LEU A 346 -5.49 -26.59 -16.82
C LEU A 346 -5.92 -25.37 -17.66
N MET A 347 -5.01 -24.75 -18.39
CA MET A 347 -5.23 -23.59 -19.27
C MET A 347 -6.06 -22.51 -18.60
N ARG A 348 -5.70 -22.17 -17.38
CA ARG A 348 -6.40 -21.14 -16.59
C ARG A 348 -6.14 -19.76 -17.18
N PRO A 349 -7.16 -18.89 -17.26
CA PRO A 349 -7.00 -17.54 -17.77
C PRO A 349 -6.02 -16.75 -16.89
N ASN A 350 -5.12 -16.02 -17.54
CA ASN A 350 -4.25 -15.06 -16.85
C ASN A 350 -5.08 -13.88 -16.38
N GLN A 351 -4.83 -13.45 -15.15
CA GLN A 351 -5.48 -12.29 -14.56
C GLN A 351 -4.64 -11.05 -14.82
N TYR A 352 -5.24 -10.01 -15.39
CA TYR A 352 -4.62 -8.70 -15.60
C TYR A 352 -5.27 -7.60 -14.78
N PHE A 353 -6.55 -7.75 -14.46
CA PHE A 353 -7.34 -6.72 -13.80
C PHE A 353 -7.50 -7.00 -12.32
N VAL A 354 -7.43 -5.92 -11.54
CA VAL A 354 -7.68 -5.92 -10.09
C VAL A 354 -8.86 -5.02 -9.81
N HIS A 355 -9.87 -5.55 -9.11
CA HIS A 355 -11.08 -4.84 -8.76
C HIS A 355 -10.97 -4.23 -7.35
N TYR A 356 -11.04 -2.92 -7.26
CA TYR A 356 -11.14 -2.18 -6.02
C TYR A 356 -12.60 -1.80 -5.75
N LYS A 357 -13.15 -2.24 -4.60
CA LYS A 357 -14.54 -1.99 -4.19
C LYS A 357 -14.59 -1.10 -2.97
N PHE A 358 -15.39 -0.03 -3.02
CA PHE A 358 -15.68 0.80 -1.86
C PHE A 358 -16.62 0.05 -0.89
N LEU A 359 -17.82 -0.27 -1.33
CA LEU A 359 -18.76 -1.17 -0.64
C LEU A 359 -19.24 -2.26 -1.60
N PRO A 360 -19.56 -3.47 -1.10
CA PRO A 360 -20.15 -4.49 -1.95
C PRO A 360 -21.49 -4.01 -2.51
N GLY A 361 -21.71 -4.18 -3.81
CA GLY A 361 -22.98 -3.94 -4.47
C GLY A 361 -23.89 -5.15 -4.45
N LEU A 362 -25.04 -5.03 -5.10
CA LEU A 362 -25.99 -6.13 -5.29
C LEU A 362 -25.62 -6.98 -6.51
N GLY A 363 -24.82 -6.46 -7.43
CA GLY A 363 -24.24 -7.15 -8.58
C GLY A 363 -22.71 -7.06 -8.56
N PHE A 364 -22.12 -7.09 -9.74
CA PHE A 364 -20.66 -7.01 -9.87
C PHE A 364 -20.08 -5.71 -9.33
N TYR A 365 -20.70 -4.57 -9.69
CA TYR A 365 -20.20 -3.24 -9.31
C TYR A 365 -20.58 -2.89 -7.87
N GLY A 366 -19.68 -2.20 -7.18
CA GLY A 366 -19.83 -1.77 -5.80
C GLY A 366 -20.67 -0.50 -5.64
N PHE A 367 -21.07 -0.21 -4.41
CA PHE A 367 -21.72 1.05 -4.05
C PHE A 367 -20.69 2.07 -3.57
N GLY A 368 -20.79 3.30 -4.10
CA GLY A 368 -20.03 4.46 -3.65
C GLY A 368 -20.84 5.40 -2.76
N LEU A 369 -20.23 6.50 -2.37
CA LEU A 369 -20.87 7.58 -1.61
C LEU A 369 -22.05 8.19 -2.36
N THR A 370 -22.01 8.21 -3.69
CA THR A 370 -23.13 8.66 -4.52
C THR A 370 -24.43 7.90 -4.19
N HIS A 371 -24.34 6.59 -4.03
CA HIS A 371 -25.50 5.76 -3.67
C HIS A 371 -25.98 6.01 -2.24
N MET A 372 -25.09 6.40 -1.33
CA MET A 372 -25.37 6.51 0.10
C MET A 372 -25.84 7.91 0.50
N ILE A 373 -25.15 8.94 0.02
CA ILE A 373 -25.41 10.35 0.39
C ILE A 373 -25.80 11.23 -0.81
N GLY A 374 -25.84 10.69 -2.04
CA GLY A 374 -26.20 11.45 -3.23
C GLY A 374 -27.55 12.12 -3.11
N GLY A 375 -28.56 11.42 -2.59
CA GLY A 375 -29.88 11.99 -2.32
C GLY A 375 -29.88 13.15 -1.32
N LEU A 376 -29.04 13.05 -0.27
CA LEU A 376 -28.87 14.14 0.70
C LEU A 376 -28.14 15.34 0.08
N SER A 377 -27.11 15.09 -0.74
CA SER A 377 -26.37 16.13 -1.47
C SER A 377 -27.30 16.87 -2.44
N GLN A 378 -28.13 16.14 -3.19
CA GLN A 378 -29.11 16.71 -4.12
C GLN A 378 -30.16 17.55 -3.39
N ALA A 379 -30.71 17.04 -2.28
CA ALA A 379 -31.68 17.78 -1.45
C ALA A 379 -31.05 19.05 -0.85
N SER A 380 -29.83 18.96 -0.33
CA SER A 380 -29.07 20.12 0.20
C SER A 380 -28.83 21.18 -0.88
N THR A 381 -28.46 20.76 -2.08
CA THR A 381 -28.29 21.63 -3.25
C THR A 381 -29.60 22.32 -3.61
N SER A 382 -30.72 21.59 -3.65
CA SER A 382 -32.03 22.13 -3.97
C SER A 382 -32.50 23.18 -2.97
N ILE A 383 -32.29 22.93 -1.67
CA ILE A 383 -32.66 23.86 -0.60
C ILE A 383 -31.74 25.11 -0.64
N LEU A 384 -30.42 24.89 -0.85
CA LEU A 384 -29.47 26.00 -0.95
C LEU A 384 -29.83 26.93 -2.12
N ARG A 385 -30.15 26.38 -3.31
CA ARG A 385 -30.62 27.11 -4.47
C ARG A 385 -31.90 27.91 -4.15
N GLN A 386 -32.91 27.29 -3.51
CA GLN A 386 -34.12 27.93 -3.11
C GLN A 386 -33.90 29.12 -2.13
N LEU A 387 -32.98 28.96 -1.17
CA LEU A 387 -32.65 30.02 -0.22
C LEU A 387 -31.97 31.21 -0.91
N ILE A 388 -31.04 30.94 -1.84
CA ILE A 388 -30.34 31.98 -2.61
C ILE A 388 -31.35 32.69 -3.55
N ASP A 389 -32.17 31.92 -4.26
CA ASP A 389 -33.14 32.44 -5.20
C ASP A 389 -34.20 33.31 -4.48
N ALA A 390 -34.72 32.85 -3.32
CA ALA A 390 -35.61 33.61 -2.50
C ALA A 390 -34.95 34.91 -1.96
N GLY A 391 -33.66 34.85 -1.59
CA GLY A 391 -32.88 36.03 -1.19
C GLY A 391 -32.74 37.03 -2.34
N THR A 392 -32.45 36.54 -3.54
CA THR A 392 -32.34 37.37 -4.75
C THR A 392 -33.64 38.07 -5.07
N LEU A 393 -34.76 37.36 -5.08
CA LEU A 393 -36.10 37.90 -5.35
C LEU A 393 -36.55 38.88 -4.26
N SER A 394 -36.23 38.61 -3.00
CA SER A 394 -36.55 39.50 -1.87
C SER A 394 -35.76 40.81 -1.91
N ASN A 395 -34.45 40.74 -2.26
CA ASN A 395 -33.59 41.90 -2.34
C ASN A 395 -33.76 42.72 -3.63
N LEU A 396 -34.14 42.05 -4.72
CA LEU A 396 -34.39 42.67 -6.03
C LEU A 396 -35.86 42.39 -6.42
N PRO A 397 -36.83 43.05 -5.75
CA PRO A 397 -38.26 42.73 -5.95
C PRO A 397 -38.69 43.16 -7.34
N ALA A 398 -39.28 42.22 -8.08
CA ALA A 398 -40.04 42.54 -9.29
C ALA A 398 -41.42 43.10 -8.96
N GLY A 399 -42.04 43.80 -9.89
CA GLY A 399 -43.33 44.44 -9.66
C GLY A 399 -44.13 44.60 -10.94
N PHE A 400 -45.36 44.98 -10.75
CA PHE A 400 -46.25 45.37 -11.87
C PHE A 400 -46.34 46.86 -11.93
N LYS A 401 -46.31 47.38 -13.15
CA LYS A 401 -46.50 48.75 -13.51
C LYS A 401 -47.85 48.92 -14.20
N ALA A 402 -48.67 49.86 -13.76
CA ALA A 402 -49.95 50.16 -14.40
C ALA A 402 -49.76 50.59 -15.84
N ARG A 403 -50.61 50.14 -16.74
CA ARG A 403 -50.57 50.52 -18.15
C ARG A 403 -50.76 52.04 -18.28
N GLY A 404 -49.73 52.77 -18.70
CA GLY A 404 -49.71 54.24 -18.83
C GLY A 404 -48.69 54.92 -17.90
N ALA A 405 -48.16 54.24 -16.87
CA ALA A 405 -47.04 54.79 -16.11
C ALA A 405 -45.75 54.63 -16.91
N ARG A 406 -45.04 55.69 -17.19
CA ARG A 406 -43.76 55.70 -17.90
C ARG A 406 -42.67 56.14 -16.93
N ILE A 407 -41.63 55.35 -16.85
CA ILE A 407 -40.41 55.68 -16.12
C ILE A 407 -39.38 56.11 -17.16
N ARG A 408 -38.74 57.23 -16.94
CA ARG A 408 -37.67 57.72 -17.81
C ARG A 408 -36.51 56.85 -17.68
N ASP A 409 -35.88 56.45 -18.80
CA ASP A 409 -34.73 55.56 -18.89
C ASP A 409 -34.92 54.16 -18.19
N GLU A 410 -36.12 53.58 -18.39
CA GLU A 410 -36.51 52.26 -17.79
C GLU A 410 -35.57 51.10 -18.11
N SER A 411 -34.83 51.18 -19.24
CA SER A 411 -33.90 50.17 -19.71
C SER A 411 -32.51 50.24 -18.99
N GLU A 412 -32.23 51.31 -18.27
CA GLU A 412 -30.95 51.48 -17.60
C GLU A 412 -31.02 51.15 -16.10
N PRO A 413 -30.01 50.52 -15.50
CA PRO A 413 -29.97 50.28 -14.09
C PRO A 413 -29.95 51.58 -13.27
N LEU A 414 -30.71 51.61 -12.13
CA LEU A 414 -30.70 52.72 -11.19
C LEU A 414 -29.32 52.84 -10.49
N GLN A 415 -28.77 54.07 -10.46
CA GLN A 415 -27.54 54.33 -9.71
C GLN A 415 -27.88 54.62 -8.21
N PRO A 416 -26.99 54.31 -7.27
CA PRO A 416 -27.19 54.65 -5.87
C PRO A 416 -27.32 56.16 -5.71
N GLY A 417 -28.46 56.65 -5.15
CA GLY A 417 -28.77 58.03 -4.96
C GLY A 417 -29.44 58.76 -6.15
N GLU A 418 -29.80 58.03 -7.23
CA GLU A 418 -30.49 58.58 -8.40
C GLU A 418 -32.00 58.65 -8.14
N PHE A 419 -32.60 59.74 -8.61
CA PHE A 419 -34.04 59.94 -8.68
C PHE A 419 -34.46 60.01 -10.13
N ARG A 420 -35.45 59.16 -10.51
CA ARG A 420 -36.00 59.15 -11.88
C ARG A 420 -37.38 59.72 -11.91
N ASP A 421 -37.68 60.45 -12.99
CA ASP A 421 -39.01 61.03 -13.24
C ASP A 421 -39.98 59.89 -13.65
N ILE A 422 -41.17 59.91 -13.05
CA ILE A 422 -42.22 58.96 -13.36
C ILE A 422 -43.44 59.76 -13.84
N ASP A 423 -43.87 59.52 -15.09
CA ASP A 423 -45.09 60.06 -15.62
C ASP A 423 -46.24 59.07 -15.28
N SER A 424 -47.12 59.49 -14.34
CA SER A 424 -48.17 58.62 -13.77
C SER A 424 -49.54 58.90 -14.34
N ALA A 425 -49.68 59.77 -15.37
CA ALA A 425 -50.96 60.09 -16.00
C ALA A 425 -52.06 60.48 -15.02
N GLY A 426 -51.72 61.12 -13.91
CA GLY A 426 -52.66 61.62 -12.88
C GLY A 426 -53.08 60.64 -11.83
N MET A 427 -52.51 59.45 -11.81
CA MET A 427 -52.70 58.40 -10.74
C MET A 427 -51.63 58.55 -9.67
N ASP A 428 -51.99 58.20 -8.42
CA ASP A 428 -50.97 58.07 -7.33
C ASP A 428 -49.89 57.06 -7.72
N ILE A 429 -48.65 57.51 -7.60
CA ILE A 429 -47.47 56.64 -7.89
C ILE A 429 -47.54 55.34 -7.15
N ARG A 430 -48.02 55.31 -5.90
CA ARG A 430 -48.19 54.11 -5.09
C ARG A 430 -49.23 53.16 -5.65
N GLN A 431 -50.20 53.62 -6.41
CA GLN A 431 -51.22 52.77 -7.06
C GLN A 431 -50.75 52.36 -8.45
N SER A 432 -49.79 53.05 -9.03
CA SER A 432 -49.27 52.81 -10.38
C SER A 432 -48.18 51.78 -10.42
N ILE A 433 -47.46 51.50 -9.30
CA ILE A 433 -46.43 50.53 -9.15
C ILE A 433 -46.77 49.65 -7.96
N MET A 434 -46.89 48.38 -8.21
CA MET A 434 -47.09 47.34 -7.18
C MET A 434 -45.92 46.42 -7.18
N THR A 435 -45.15 46.37 -6.08
CA THR A 435 -44.09 45.39 -5.89
C THR A 435 -44.73 44.05 -5.52
N LEU A 436 -44.22 42.96 -6.11
CA LEU A 436 -44.63 41.60 -5.72
C LEU A 436 -44.14 41.32 -4.30
N PRO A 437 -45.02 40.78 -3.41
CA PRO A 437 -44.64 40.46 -2.05
C PRO A 437 -43.83 39.14 -2.02
N PHE A 438 -42.58 39.22 -2.41
CA PHE A 438 -41.69 38.06 -2.25
C PHE A 438 -41.38 37.86 -0.76
N LYS A 439 -41.41 36.61 -0.33
CA LYS A 439 -41.07 36.24 1.05
C LYS A 439 -39.59 36.17 1.24
N GLU A 440 -39.10 36.60 2.40
CA GLU A 440 -37.72 36.39 2.81
C GLU A 440 -37.36 34.91 2.84
N PRO A 441 -36.05 34.55 2.69
CA PRO A 441 -35.58 33.18 2.82
C PRO A 441 -36.10 32.53 4.10
N SER A 442 -36.66 31.33 3.99
CA SER A 442 -37.25 30.61 5.10
C SER A 442 -36.20 30.13 6.12
N GLY A 443 -36.32 30.60 7.40
CA GLY A 443 -35.48 30.07 8.48
C GLY A 443 -35.65 28.58 8.74
N THR A 444 -36.84 28.02 8.43
CA THR A 444 -37.10 26.58 8.51
C THR A 444 -36.29 25.82 7.45
N LEU A 445 -36.23 26.32 6.21
CA LEU A 445 -35.40 25.71 5.16
C LEU A 445 -33.94 25.82 5.51
N TYR A 446 -33.48 26.93 6.10
CA TYR A 446 -32.11 27.05 6.57
C TYR A 446 -31.76 25.98 7.66
N SER A 447 -32.66 25.81 8.64
CA SER A 447 -32.48 24.78 9.67
C SER A 447 -32.52 23.37 9.09
N LEU A 448 -33.36 23.13 8.10
CA LEU A 448 -33.44 21.84 7.40
C LEU A 448 -32.17 21.58 6.62
N LEU A 449 -31.60 22.59 5.93
CA LEU A 449 -30.31 22.48 5.26
C LEU A 449 -29.19 22.04 6.25
N GLY A 450 -29.10 22.68 7.40
CA GLY A 450 -28.15 22.30 8.45
C GLY A 450 -28.31 20.85 8.88
N THR A 451 -29.57 20.40 9.12
CA THR A 451 -29.85 19.02 9.51
C THR A 451 -29.46 18.00 8.43
N LEU A 452 -29.72 18.30 7.15
CA LEU A 452 -29.36 17.41 6.03
C LEU A 452 -27.86 17.33 5.87
N VAL A 453 -27.15 18.46 5.92
CA VAL A 453 -25.69 18.52 5.84
C VAL A 453 -25.03 17.74 6.99
N ASP A 454 -25.51 17.95 8.23
CA ASP A 454 -25.01 17.22 9.39
C ASP A 454 -25.27 15.72 9.28
N SER A 455 -26.44 15.33 8.76
CA SER A 455 -26.76 13.91 8.51
C SER A 455 -25.85 13.31 7.45
N GLY A 456 -25.61 14.02 6.35
CA GLY A 456 -24.71 13.60 5.29
C GLY A 456 -23.27 13.48 5.77
N ARG A 457 -22.76 14.48 6.51
CA ARG A 457 -21.43 14.44 7.12
C ARG A 457 -21.26 13.29 8.10
N ARG A 458 -22.24 13.05 8.97
CA ARG A 458 -22.20 11.91 9.90
C ARG A 458 -22.11 10.59 9.17
N PHE A 459 -22.76 10.46 8.02
CA PHE A 459 -22.73 9.26 7.23
C PHE A 459 -21.43 9.09 6.45
N ALA A 460 -20.91 10.17 5.87
CA ALA A 460 -19.70 10.17 5.07
C ALA A 460 -18.43 10.21 5.91
N SER A 461 -18.44 11.00 6.98
CA SER A 461 -17.30 11.19 7.90
C SER A 461 -17.50 10.42 9.20
N MET A 462 -17.72 9.12 9.10
CA MET A 462 -17.73 8.25 10.28
C MET A 462 -16.44 8.31 11.12
N ALA A 463 -15.42 9.00 10.63
CA ALA A 463 -14.12 9.18 11.30
C ALA A 463 -13.95 10.57 11.93
N ASP A 464 -14.73 11.56 11.54
CA ASP A 464 -14.58 12.91 12.06
C ASP A 464 -15.40 13.09 13.34
N MET A 465 -15.03 12.32 14.34
CA MET A 465 -15.46 12.63 15.70
C MET A 465 -14.78 13.93 16.09
N LYS A 466 -15.58 14.91 16.40
CA LYS A 466 -15.17 16.22 16.88
C LYS A 466 -14.34 16.09 18.14
N ILE A 467 -13.04 15.79 17.96
CA ILE A 467 -12.04 15.84 19.04
C ILE A 467 -12.07 17.23 19.70
N SER A 468 -12.45 18.27 18.93
CA SER A 468 -12.62 19.62 19.40
C SER A 468 -13.81 19.83 20.38
N GLU A 469 -14.80 18.92 20.42
CA GLU A 469 -15.91 18.95 21.38
C GLU A 469 -15.60 18.15 22.65
N MET A 470 -14.53 17.34 22.67
CA MET A 470 -14.06 16.66 23.86
C MET A 470 -13.22 17.65 24.68
N GLY A 471 -13.75 18.08 25.83
CA GLY A 471 -13.03 19.00 26.71
C GLY A 471 -11.63 18.48 27.07
N GLY A 472 -10.67 19.38 27.30
CA GLY A 472 -9.25 19.04 27.52
C GLY A 472 -8.95 18.14 28.72
N GLU A 473 -9.97 17.67 29.45
CA GLU A 473 -9.87 16.76 30.61
C GLU A 473 -10.30 15.31 30.30
N THR A 474 -10.58 14.98 29.02
CA THR A 474 -11.04 13.63 28.65
C THR A 474 -9.88 12.62 28.80
N PRO A 475 -10.03 11.50 29.55
CA PRO A 475 -8.99 10.50 29.67
C PRO A 475 -8.58 9.91 28.33
N VAL A 476 -7.27 9.73 28.11
CA VAL A 476 -6.68 9.23 26.85
C VAL A 476 -7.36 7.92 26.39
N GLY A 477 -7.68 7.01 27.31
CA GLY A 477 -8.35 5.76 26.99
C GLY A 477 -9.77 5.94 26.45
N THR A 478 -10.52 6.96 26.91
CA THR A 478 -11.85 7.28 26.39
C THR A 478 -11.75 7.87 25.00
N THR A 479 -10.78 8.75 24.76
CA THR A 479 -10.50 9.34 23.45
C THR A 479 -10.11 8.25 22.45
N MET A 480 -9.25 7.29 22.83
CA MET A 480 -8.88 6.15 22.01
C MET A 480 -10.08 5.24 21.68
N ALA A 481 -10.91 4.90 22.67
CA ALA A 481 -12.09 4.06 22.45
C ALA A 481 -13.14 4.73 21.55
N VAL A 482 -13.28 6.05 21.65
CA VAL A 482 -14.16 6.84 20.81
C VAL A 482 -13.62 6.92 19.38
N MET A 483 -12.32 7.14 19.21
CA MET A 483 -11.64 7.08 17.90
C MET A 483 -11.78 5.69 17.27
N GLU A 484 -11.53 4.63 18.01
CA GLU A 484 -11.66 3.25 17.52
C GLU A 484 -13.08 2.95 17.04
N ARG A 485 -14.10 3.43 17.75
CA ARG A 485 -15.50 3.24 17.35
C ARG A 485 -15.85 4.02 16.09
N GLY A 486 -15.32 5.24 15.92
CA GLY A 486 -15.54 6.08 14.75
C GLY A 486 -14.89 5.52 13.49
N THR A 487 -13.76 4.85 13.62
CA THR A 487 -12.98 4.34 12.48
C THR A 487 -13.45 2.98 11.96
N LYS A 488 -14.37 2.27 12.61
CA LYS A 488 -14.76 0.89 12.25
C LYS A 488 -15.28 0.73 10.83
N VAL A 489 -16.05 1.66 10.30
CA VAL A 489 -16.59 1.56 8.94
C VAL A 489 -15.51 1.85 7.90
N MET A 490 -14.72 2.88 8.14
CA MET A 490 -13.54 3.19 7.28
C MET A 490 -12.55 2.02 7.29
N SER A 491 -12.32 1.41 8.46
CA SER A 491 -11.53 0.19 8.61
C SER A 491 -11.99 -0.94 7.68
N ALA A 492 -13.31 -1.15 7.57
CA ALA A 492 -13.84 -2.18 6.70
C ALA A 492 -13.63 -1.86 5.21
N ILE A 493 -13.67 -0.58 4.83
CA ILE A 493 -13.35 -0.14 3.46
C ILE A 493 -11.85 -0.33 3.20
N HIS A 494 -10.99 0.13 4.09
CA HIS A 494 -9.54 -0.05 3.98
C HIS A 494 -9.13 -1.53 3.92
N LYS A 495 -9.82 -2.41 4.66
CA LYS A 495 -9.57 -3.85 4.58
C LYS A 495 -9.87 -4.41 3.19
N ARG A 496 -10.88 -3.89 2.48
CA ARG A 496 -11.16 -4.29 1.09
C ARG A 496 -10.09 -3.76 0.14
N LEU A 497 -9.67 -2.50 0.31
CA LEU A 497 -8.57 -1.92 -0.47
C LEU A 497 -7.28 -2.72 -0.27
N HIS A 498 -6.95 -3.03 0.97
CA HIS A 498 -5.81 -3.87 1.31
C HIS A 498 -5.88 -5.25 0.64
N TYR A 499 -7.06 -5.88 0.61
CA TYR A 499 -7.25 -7.16 -0.06
C TYR A 499 -7.03 -7.04 -1.58
N SER A 500 -7.57 -6.01 -2.23
CA SER A 500 -7.36 -5.76 -3.66
C SER A 500 -5.89 -5.43 -3.97
N GLN A 501 -5.25 -4.62 -3.15
CA GLN A 501 -3.82 -4.31 -3.28
C GLN A 501 -2.94 -5.55 -3.07
N LYS A 502 -3.34 -6.49 -2.21
CA LYS A 502 -2.67 -7.79 -2.08
C LYS A 502 -2.71 -8.57 -3.39
N ILE A 503 -3.86 -8.58 -4.08
CA ILE A 503 -3.99 -9.23 -5.39
C ILE A 503 -3.08 -8.53 -6.42
N GLU A 504 -3.08 -7.19 -6.44
CA GLU A 504 -2.22 -6.40 -7.31
C GLU A 504 -0.73 -6.74 -7.11
N PHE A 505 -0.27 -6.78 -5.87
CA PHE A 505 1.12 -7.12 -5.56
C PHE A 505 1.49 -8.55 -5.93
N LYS A 506 0.55 -9.51 -5.83
CA LYS A 506 0.77 -10.86 -6.34
C LYS A 506 0.94 -10.91 -7.85
N LEU A 507 0.16 -10.11 -8.59
CA LEU A 507 0.31 -10.00 -10.04
C LEU A 507 1.65 -9.35 -10.40
N LEU A 508 2.00 -8.24 -9.76
CA LEU A 508 3.30 -7.58 -9.95
C LEU A 508 4.47 -8.50 -9.61
N SER A 509 4.39 -9.24 -8.50
CA SER A 509 5.42 -10.21 -8.11
C SER A 509 5.66 -11.28 -9.19
N LYS A 510 4.59 -11.81 -9.81
CA LYS A 510 4.71 -12.77 -10.93
C LYS A 510 5.37 -12.14 -12.16
N ILE A 511 5.01 -10.90 -12.50
CA ILE A 511 5.61 -10.19 -13.64
C ILE A 511 7.07 -9.89 -13.37
N PHE A 512 7.41 -9.42 -12.16
CA PHE A 512 8.81 -9.18 -11.77
C PHE A 512 9.63 -10.47 -11.82
N ALA A 513 9.09 -11.59 -11.33
CA ALA A 513 9.74 -12.89 -11.44
C ALA A 513 10.02 -13.28 -12.90
N GLY A 514 9.07 -13.04 -13.81
CA GLY A 514 9.21 -13.34 -15.24
C GLY A 514 10.17 -12.41 -15.98
N SER A 515 10.23 -11.14 -15.58
CA SER A 515 11.06 -10.11 -16.24
C SER A 515 12.48 -10.01 -15.71
N LEU A 516 12.79 -10.59 -14.54
CA LEU A 516 14.11 -10.54 -13.91
C LEU A 516 15.07 -11.52 -14.58
N SER A 517 15.76 -11.07 -15.63
CA SER A 517 16.69 -11.90 -16.43
C SER A 517 18.11 -11.95 -15.88
N TYR A 518 18.49 -11.07 -14.96
CA TYR A 518 19.81 -10.99 -14.33
C TYR A 518 19.70 -10.56 -12.86
N PRO A 519 20.71 -10.89 -12.02
CA PRO A 519 20.75 -10.42 -10.64
C PRO A 519 20.68 -8.90 -10.52
N TYR A 520 19.88 -8.37 -9.62
CA TYR A 520 19.64 -6.94 -9.45
C TYR A 520 19.95 -6.48 -8.04
N VAL A 521 20.61 -5.33 -7.90
CA VAL A 521 20.96 -4.72 -6.62
C VAL A 521 20.21 -3.40 -6.46
N THR A 522 19.29 -3.33 -5.51
CA THR A 522 18.48 -2.14 -5.24
C THR A 522 19.20 -1.07 -4.44
N SER A 523 20.09 -1.46 -3.53
CA SER A 523 20.88 -0.52 -2.72
C SER A 523 22.17 -1.16 -2.20
N SER A 524 23.15 -0.31 -1.84
CA SER A 524 24.39 -0.80 -1.26
C SER A 524 24.15 -1.49 0.09
N GLY A 525 24.56 -2.75 0.20
CA GLY A 525 24.40 -3.58 1.40
C GLY A 525 23.23 -4.54 1.38
N VAL A 526 22.36 -4.48 0.37
CA VAL A 526 21.35 -5.51 0.13
C VAL A 526 21.91 -6.52 -0.86
N PRO A 527 21.83 -7.84 -0.56
CA PRO A 527 22.24 -8.88 -1.52
C PRO A 527 21.43 -8.78 -2.81
N GLU A 528 22.05 -9.22 -3.91
CA GLU A 528 21.42 -9.30 -5.21
C GLU A 528 20.16 -10.18 -5.15
N ILE A 529 19.06 -9.70 -5.77
CA ILE A 529 17.85 -10.50 -5.98
C ILE A 529 18.00 -11.28 -7.29
N ILE A 530 17.56 -12.51 -7.29
CA ILE A 530 17.53 -13.40 -8.44
C ILE A 530 16.11 -13.89 -8.71
N GLN A 531 15.86 -14.37 -9.92
CA GLN A 531 14.55 -14.91 -10.29
C GLN A 531 14.07 -16.03 -9.36
N ALA A 532 14.99 -16.89 -8.92
CA ALA A 532 14.69 -17.99 -8.00
C ALA A 532 14.26 -17.54 -6.58
N ASP A 533 14.44 -16.26 -6.23
CA ASP A 533 13.93 -15.73 -4.96
C ASP A 533 12.40 -15.65 -4.94
N PHE A 534 11.76 -15.50 -6.11
CA PHE A 534 10.30 -15.43 -6.22
C PHE A 534 9.70 -16.84 -6.24
N ASP A 535 9.55 -17.43 -5.08
CA ASP A 535 8.92 -18.74 -4.90
C ASP A 535 7.64 -18.65 -4.04
N ASP A 536 6.88 -19.75 -3.99
CA ASP A 536 5.61 -19.79 -3.25
C ASP A 536 5.77 -19.77 -1.71
N ARG A 537 7.00 -19.76 -1.18
CA ARG A 537 7.27 -19.70 0.27
C ARG A 537 7.11 -18.30 0.83
N ILE A 538 7.12 -17.27 -0.03
CA ILE A 538 7.04 -15.88 0.39
C ILE A 538 5.79 -15.24 -0.24
N ASP A 539 4.82 -14.89 0.61
CA ASP A 539 3.64 -14.12 0.20
C ASP A 539 3.92 -12.63 0.29
N VAL A 540 3.47 -11.89 -0.72
CA VAL A 540 3.62 -10.44 -0.78
C VAL A 540 2.31 -9.81 -0.36
N ILE A 541 2.37 -8.93 0.65
CA ILE A 541 1.21 -8.28 1.23
C ILE A 541 1.43 -6.77 1.38
N PRO A 542 0.37 -5.97 1.37
CA PRO A 542 0.49 -4.54 1.67
C PRO A 542 0.94 -4.28 3.12
N VAL A 543 1.68 -3.18 3.31
CA VAL A 543 2.15 -2.74 4.64
C VAL A 543 1.00 -2.26 5.52
N SER A 544 -0.04 -1.67 4.92
CA SER A 544 -1.18 -1.13 5.65
C SER A 544 -1.89 -2.23 6.45
N ASP A 545 -1.89 -2.09 7.77
CA ASP A 545 -2.69 -2.97 8.63
C ASP A 545 -4.04 -2.29 8.89
N PRO A 546 -5.15 -2.87 8.39
CA PRO A 546 -6.48 -2.29 8.57
C PRO A 546 -6.95 -2.23 10.03
N ASN A 547 -6.22 -2.86 10.95
CA ASN A 547 -6.53 -2.84 12.38
C ASN A 547 -5.78 -1.75 13.16
N ILE A 548 -4.79 -1.11 12.53
CA ILE A 548 -3.94 -0.09 13.17
C ILE A 548 -4.10 1.24 12.44
N PHE A 549 -5.00 2.10 12.93
CA PHE A 549 -5.43 3.32 12.23
C PHE A 549 -4.57 4.55 12.45
N SER A 550 -3.83 4.65 13.53
CA SER A 550 -3.05 5.84 13.81
C SER A 550 -1.58 5.54 14.02
N MET A 551 -0.73 6.44 13.53
CA MET A 551 0.71 6.44 13.81
C MET A 551 0.98 6.40 15.32
N SER A 552 0.19 7.14 16.09
CA SER A 552 0.28 7.15 17.56
C SER A 552 0.02 5.78 18.20
N GLN A 553 -0.93 5.01 17.68
CA GLN A 553 -1.20 3.65 18.17
C GLN A 553 -0.08 2.68 17.80
N ARG A 554 0.47 2.78 16.58
CA ARG A 554 1.63 1.99 16.17
C ARG A 554 2.84 2.27 17.05
N ILE A 555 3.12 3.53 17.33
CA ILE A 555 4.19 3.94 18.23
C ILE A 555 3.96 3.39 19.65
N ALA A 556 2.73 3.51 20.17
CA ALA A 556 2.40 3.01 21.51
C ALA A 556 2.56 1.49 21.62
N LEU A 557 2.11 0.73 20.62
CA LEU A 557 2.28 -0.73 20.57
C LEU A 557 3.76 -1.12 20.46
N ALA A 558 4.51 -0.45 19.57
CA ALA A 558 5.95 -0.70 19.41
C ALA A 558 6.73 -0.37 20.69
N GLN A 559 6.35 0.73 21.37
CA GLN A 559 6.92 1.10 22.67
C GLN A 559 6.62 0.08 23.75
N THR A 560 5.39 -0.42 23.81
CA THR A 560 5.00 -1.48 24.75
C THR A 560 5.76 -2.78 24.47
N GLN A 561 5.89 -3.15 23.18
CA GLN A 561 6.67 -4.32 22.77
C GLN A 561 8.15 -4.16 23.16
N LEU A 562 8.74 -2.99 22.92
CA LEU A 562 10.12 -2.70 23.29
C LEU A 562 10.32 -2.82 24.81
N GLN A 563 9.40 -2.28 25.62
CA GLN A 563 9.46 -2.39 27.08
C GLN A 563 9.39 -3.85 27.56
N LEU A 564 8.51 -4.67 26.93
CA LEU A 564 8.41 -6.10 27.26
C LEU A 564 9.70 -6.85 26.94
N VAL A 565 10.31 -6.59 25.79
CA VAL A 565 11.57 -7.22 25.38
C VAL A 565 12.72 -6.74 26.27
N GLN A 566 12.76 -5.45 26.65
CA GLN A 566 13.78 -4.92 27.57
C GLN A 566 13.66 -5.49 28.98
N SER A 567 12.45 -5.81 29.45
CA SER A 567 12.25 -6.37 30.77
C SER A 567 12.78 -7.80 30.91
N ASN A 568 12.82 -8.56 29.82
CA ASN A 568 13.30 -9.95 29.81
C ASN A 568 13.93 -10.34 28.46
N PRO A 569 15.14 -9.84 28.15
CA PRO A 569 15.78 -10.05 26.86
C PRO A 569 16.03 -11.53 26.53
N ASP A 570 16.36 -12.34 27.53
CA ASP A 570 16.75 -13.75 27.34
C ASP A 570 15.58 -14.61 26.83
N ILE A 571 14.34 -14.34 27.24
CA ILE A 571 13.13 -15.02 26.74
C ILE A 571 12.84 -14.64 25.29
N HIS A 572 13.23 -13.42 24.89
CA HIS A 572 12.96 -12.87 23.57
C HIS A 572 14.13 -13.05 22.57
N GLY A 573 15.04 -13.98 22.80
CA GLY A 573 16.16 -14.24 21.90
C GLY A 573 17.36 -13.29 22.07
N GLY A 574 17.50 -12.69 23.25
CA GLY A 574 18.66 -11.87 23.61
C GLY A 574 18.82 -10.61 22.77
N GLN A 575 20.04 -10.40 22.25
CA GLN A 575 20.36 -9.22 21.46
C GLN A 575 19.57 -9.16 20.14
N GLN A 576 19.24 -10.29 19.55
CA GLN A 576 18.50 -10.35 18.31
C GLN A 576 17.03 -9.93 18.50
N GLY A 577 16.41 -10.35 19.59
CA GLY A 577 15.06 -9.91 19.95
C GLY A 577 14.99 -8.41 20.28
N LEU A 578 16.01 -7.89 20.96
CA LEU A 578 16.17 -6.45 21.24
C LEU A 578 16.36 -5.66 19.94
N TYR A 579 17.19 -6.13 19.02
CA TYR A 579 17.38 -5.53 17.70
C TYR A 579 16.06 -5.45 16.94
N GLN A 580 15.29 -6.53 16.87
CA GLN A 580 14.00 -6.54 16.18
C GLN A 580 12.98 -5.60 16.85
N ALA A 581 12.98 -5.49 18.16
CA ALA A 581 12.08 -4.57 18.87
C ALA A 581 12.44 -3.11 18.61
N TYR A 582 13.74 -2.76 18.59
CA TYR A 582 14.19 -1.42 18.20
C TYR A 582 13.88 -1.13 16.73
N ARG A 583 14.11 -2.08 15.82
CA ARG A 583 13.79 -1.94 14.41
C ARG A 583 12.31 -1.62 14.20
N LYS A 584 11.42 -2.37 14.84
CA LYS A 584 9.97 -2.11 14.81
C LYS A 584 9.60 -0.74 15.38
N MET A 585 10.31 -0.28 16.40
CA MET A 585 10.10 1.05 16.95
C MET A 585 10.49 2.14 15.95
N TYR A 586 11.63 2.02 15.27
CA TYR A 586 12.04 2.95 14.23
C TYR A 586 11.12 2.92 13.00
N GLU A 587 10.64 1.73 12.60
CA GLU A 587 9.62 1.58 11.55
C GLU A 587 8.31 2.28 11.92
N ALA A 588 7.86 2.15 13.19
CA ALA A 588 6.66 2.83 13.68
C ALA A 588 6.81 4.36 13.71
N LEU A 589 8.03 4.86 13.95
CA LEU A 589 8.36 6.29 13.92
C LEU A 589 8.53 6.84 12.50
N GLY A 590 8.57 5.98 11.47
CA GLY A 590 8.76 6.39 10.08
C GLY A 590 10.19 6.84 9.77
N VAL A 591 11.18 6.32 10.49
CA VAL A 591 12.60 6.65 10.24
C VAL A 591 13.08 5.95 8.97
N SER A 592 13.59 6.72 8.02
CA SER A 592 14.27 6.19 6.83
C SER A 592 15.71 5.79 7.20
N ASN A 593 16.26 4.77 6.50
CA ASN A 593 17.64 4.26 6.70
C ASN A 593 17.89 3.64 8.08
N ILE A 594 16.98 2.82 8.57
CA ILE A 594 17.08 2.14 9.86
C ILE A 594 18.37 1.32 9.95
N ASP A 595 18.79 0.67 8.87
CA ASP A 595 19.98 -0.21 8.84
C ASP A 595 21.29 0.54 9.07
N THR A 596 21.35 1.86 8.80
CA THR A 596 22.51 2.69 9.11
C THR A 596 22.55 3.10 10.59
N ILE A 597 21.41 3.25 11.22
CA ILE A 597 21.27 3.67 12.64
C ILE A 597 21.39 2.44 13.54
N LEU A 598 20.83 1.32 13.12
CA LEU A 598 20.75 0.08 13.87
C LEU A 598 21.39 -1.06 13.07
N PRO A 599 22.74 -1.19 13.09
CA PRO A 599 23.41 -2.27 12.39
C PRO A 599 23.03 -3.62 12.99
N LEU A 600 22.95 -4.65 12.16
CA LEU A 600 22.67 -6.03 12.58
C LEU A 600 23.63 -6.45 13.70
N PRO A 601 23.16 -7.07 14.79
CA PRO A 601 24.01 -7.64 15.80
C PRO A 601 24.95 -8.64 15.14
N LYS A 602 26.25 -8.44 15.30
CA LYS A 602 27.23 -9.40 14.80
C LYS A 602 27.02 -10.73 15.54
N GLN A 603 26.73 -11.78 14.80
CA GLN A 603 26.73 -13.13 15.37
C GLN A 603 28.16 -13.42 15.87
N PRO A 604 28.31 -13.91 17.10
CA PRO A 604 29.61 -14.33 17.58
C PRO A 604 30.13 -15.46 16.69
N MET A 605 31.33 -15.27 16.14
CA MET A 605 31.98 -16.27 15.27
C MET A 605 33.17 -16.86 16.02
N PRO A 606 33.50 -18.17 15.80
CA PRO A 606 34.69 -18.76 16.38
C PRO A 606 35.92 -17.97 16.00
N MET A 607 36.76 -17.66 17.00
CA MET A 607 38.00 -16.92 16.81
C MET A 607 39.17 -17.78 17.21
N ASN A 608 40.37 -17.43 16.77
CA ASN A 608 41.58 -18.09 17.26
C ASN A 608 41.94 -17.59 18.69
N PRO A 609 42.63 -18.39 19.52
CA PRO A 609 42.86 -18.02 20.91
C PRO A 609 43.68 -16.74 21.10
N ALA A 610 44.56 -16.36 20.16
CA ALA A 610 45.30 -15.12 20.23
C ALA A 610 44.39 -13.89 20.04
N LYS A 611 43.36 -13.97 19.17
CA LYS A 611 42.42 -12.90 18.94
C LYS A 611 41.42 -12.79 20.11
N GLU A 612 40.97 -13.93 20.68
CA GLU A 612 40.16 -13.94 21.88
C GLU A 612 40.88 -13.31 23.06
N ASN A 613 42.17 -13.61 23.25
CA ASN A 613 43.01 -12.96 24.26
C ASN A 613 43.06 -11.44 24.09
N GLN A 614 43.15 -10.96 22.84
CA GLN A 614 43.13 -9.53 22.53
C GLN A 614 41.80 -8.86 22.86
N GLU A 615 40.70 -9.55 22.56
CA GLU A 615 39.34 -9.05 22.88
C GLU A 615 39.08 -9.07 24.40
N ALA A 616 39.54 -10.12 25.11
CA ALA A 616 39.53 -10.17 26.58
C ALA A 616 40.29 -8.98 27.22
N MET A 617 41.44 -8.62 26.66
CA MET A 617 42.20 -7.43 27.13
C MET A 617 41.44 -6.11 26.88
N ARG A 618 40.51 -6.05 25.94
CA ARG A 618 39.64 -4.92 25.68
C ARG A 618 38.36 -4.95 26.55
N GLY A 619 38.18 -5.98 27.36
CA GLY A 619 37.00 -6.17 28.25
C GLY A 619 35.76 -6.68 27.52
N GLN A 620 35.92 -7.26 26.31
CA GLN A 620 34.78 -7.86 25.59
C GLN A 620 34.48 -9.26 26.12
N ARG A 621 33.17 -9.61 26.18
CA ARG A 621 32.73 -10.95 26.53
C ARG A 621 33.13 -11.94 25.42
N LEU A 622 33.70 -13.04 25.78
CA LEU A 622 34.08 -14.13 24.91
C LEU A 622 33.01 -15.23 24.94
N GLN A 623 32.95 -16.05 23.91
CA GLN A 623 32.10 -17.22 23.81
C GLN A 623 32.86 -18.37 23.17
N ALA A 624 32.83 -19.55 23.78
CA ALA A 624 33.43 -20.74 23.22
C ALA A 624 32.46 -21.45 22.27
N PHE A 625 33.01 -22.12 21.23
CA PHE A 625 32.23 -22.82 20.23
C PHE A 625 32.69 -24.29 20.14
N PRO A 626 31.76 -25.25 19.91
CA PRO A 626 32.06 -26.68 19.90
C PRO A 626 33.17 -27.13 18.92
N GLU A 627 33.29 -26.35 17.80
CA GLU A 627 34.23 -26.69 16.73
C GLU A 627 35.70 -26.22 16.99
N GLN A 628 35.92 -25.51 18.11
CA GLN A 628 37.25 -24.99 18.45
C GLN A 628 38.11 -26.09 19.08
N ASN A 629 39.42 -25.93 18.93
CA ASN A 629 40.37 -26.78 19.66
C ASN A 629 40.48 -26.30 21.12
N HIS A 630 39.63 -26.82 22.00
CA HIS A 630 39.49 -26.37 23.37
C HIS A 630 40.81 -26.47 24.18
N GLU A 631 41.64 -27.53 24.00
CA GLU A 631 42.89 -27.70 24.70
C GLU A 631 43.89 -26.59 24.37
N ALA A 632 44.04 -26.26 23.07
CA ALA A 632 44.91 -25.18 22.59
C ALA A 632 44.40 -23.81 23.07
N HIS A 633 43.07 -23.58 23.17
CA HIS A 633 42.50 -22.34 23.68
C HIS A 633 42.77 -22.18 25.16
N ILE A 634 42.48 -23.24 25.98
CA ILE A 634 42.75 -23.23 27.42
C ILE A 634 44.20 -22.92 27.71
N GLU A 635 45.17 -23.63 27.05
CA GLU A 635 46.59 -23.37 27.25
C GLU A 635 46.98 -21.92 26.91
N SER A 636 46.47 -21.37 25.82
CA SER A 636 46.75 -20.02 25.39
C SER A 636 46.14 -18.98 26.35
N HIS A 637 44.94 -19.20 26.87
CA HIS A 637 44.32 -18.30 27.83
C HIS A 637 44.98 -18.37 29.20
N LEU A 638 45.41 -19.56 29.65
CA LEU A 638 46.22 -19.73 30.85
C LEU A 638 47.58 -19.03 30.78
N ALA A 639 48.23 -19.07 29.60
CA ALA A 639 49.46 -18.35 29.39
C ALA A 639 49.32 -16.84 29.53
N ILE A 640 48.23 -16.26 29.03
CA ILE A 640 47.96 -14.81 29.18
C ILE A 640 47.53 -14.49 30.63
N LEU A 641 46.75 -15.36 31.27
CA LEU A 641 46.26 -15.17 32.63
C LEU A 641 47.47 -15.13 33.64
N SER A 642 48.56 -15.85 33.32
CA SER A 642 49.79 -15.84 34.13
C SER A 642 50.63 -14.55 33.97
N THR A 643 50.29 -13.65 33.02
CA THR A 643 51.04 -12.41 32.82
C THR A 643 50.68 -11.35 33.85
N PRO A 644 51.65 -10.53 34.29
CA PRO A 644 51.38 -9.45 35.29
C PRO A 644 50.33 -8.42 34.78
N VAL A 645 50.24 -8.23 33.45
CA VAL A 645 49.30 -7.31 32.85
C VAL A 645 47.85 -7.81 33.00
N ALA A 646 47.59 -9.08 32.80
CA ALA A 646 46.27 -9.66 32.96
C ALA A 646 45.86 -9.69 34.44
N GLN A 647 46.77 -10.08 35.31
CA GLN A 647 46.55 -10.16 36.78
C GLN A 647 46.28 -8.80 37.42
N ALA A 648 46.80 -7.71 36.83
CA ALA A 648 46.56 -6.35 37.32
C ALA A 648 45.11 -5.87 37.06
N ASN A 649 44.31 -6.57 36.24
CA ASN A 649 42.94 -6.16 35.87
C ASN A 649 41.96 -7.29 36.20
N ALA A 650 41.17 -7.10 37.25
CA ALA A 650 40.18 -8.10 37.72
C ALA A 650 39.15 -8.45 36.64
N THR A 651 38.75 -7.51 35.80
CA THR A 651 37.80 -7.76 34.69
C THR A 651 38.34 -8.74 33.68
N ILE A 652 39.64 -8.58 33.28
CA ILE A 652 40.30 -9.48 32.34
C ILE A 652 40.42 -10.88 32.94
N VAL A 653 40.80 -10.96 34.22
CA VAL A 653 40.90 -12.24 34.95
C VAL A 653 39.56 -12.97 34.96
N MET A 654 38.45 -12.27 35.33
CA MET A 654 37.12 -12.86 35.37
C MET A 654 36.63 -13.28 33.98
N THR A 655 36.87 -12.46 32.97
CA THR A 655 36.45 -12.79 31.57
C THR A 655 37.18 -14.03 31.06
N LEU A 656 38.50 -14.12 31.24
CA LEU A 656 39.29 -15.28 30.80
C LEU A 656 38.99 -16.53 31.60
N GLN A 657 38.80 -16.41 32.92
CA GLN A 657 38.41 -17.55 33.75
C GLN A 657 37.03 -18.11 33.39
N GLY A 658 36.03 -17.22 33.14
CA GLY A 658 34.72 -17.66 32.70
C GLY A 658 34.80 -18.35 31.32
N HIS A 659 35.59 -17.82 30.41
CA HIS A 659 35.75 -18.39 29.06
C HIS A 659 36.54 -19.72 29.10
N ILE A 660 37.55 -19.86 29.92
CA ILE A 660 38.21 -21.16 30.18
C ILE A 660 37.24 -22.19 30.69
N GLN A 661 36.33 -21.82 31.60
CA GLN A 661 35.28 -22.76 32.07
C GLN A 661 34.32 -23.16 30.96
N GLU A 662 33.95 -22.27 30.05
CA GLU A 662 33.15 -22.62 28.84
C GLU A 662 33.89 -23.67 27.99
N HIS A 663 35.18 -23.47 27.73
CA HIS A 663 36.01 -24.46 26.98
C HIS A 663 36.13 -25.78 27.71
N ILE A 664 36.31 -25.78 29.03
CA ILE A 664 36.36 -27.01 29.85
C ILE A 664 35.02 -27.76 29.75
N GLY A 665 33.89 -27.04 29.82
CA GLY A 665 32.56 -27.60 29.66
C GLY A 665 32.39 -28.30 28.33
N LEU A 666 32.68 -27.59 27.23
CA LEU A 666 32.56 -28.16 25.88
C LEU A 666 33.50 -29.31 25.62
N MET A 667 34.74 -29.25 26.14
CA MET A 667 35.70 -30.35 26.06
C MET A 667 35.27 -31.58 26.82
N ALA A 668 34.65 -31.36 28.00
CA ALA A 668 34.10 -32.45 28.81
C ALA A 668 32.92 -33.13 28.13
N GLU A 669 32.02 -32.33 27.53
CA GLU A 669 30.89 -32.83 26.71
C GLU A 669 31.37 -33.67 25.53
N MET A 670 32.34 -33.18 24.78
CA MET A 670 32.91 -33.90 23.63
C MET A 670 33.57 -35.23 24.07
N ARG A 671 34.31 -35.21 25.21
CA ARG A 671 34.95 -36.43 25.73
C ARG A 671 33.90 -37.40 26.29
N ALA A 672 32.88 -36.90 26.97
CA ALA A 672 31.78 -37.71 27.48
C ALA A 672 30.99 -38.38 26.35
N GLU A 673 30.72 -37.62 25.28
CA GLU A 673 30.05 -38.17 24.10
C GLU A 673 30.90 -39.28 23.46
N GLN A 674 32.21 -39.06 23.31
CA GLN A 674 33.10 -40.02 22.73
C GLN A 674 33.23 -41.26 23.61
N GLU A 675 33.24 -41.15 24.94
CA GLU A 675 33.30 -42.24 25.90
C GLU A 675 32.00 -43.05 25.90
N VAL A 676 30.84 -42.39 25.97
CA VAL A 676 29.51 -43.04 25.96
C VAL A 676 29.29 -43.76 24.62
N LEU A 677 29.58 -43.09 23.50
CA LEU A 677 29.46 -43.70 22.16
C LEU A 677 30.45 -44.83 21.98
N GLY A 678 31.68 -44.73 22.48
CA GLY A 678 32.71 -45.78 22.42
C GLY A 678 32.39 -47.02 23.25
N ALA A 679 31.55 -46.89 24.29
CA ALA A 679 31.09 -47.99 25.11
C ALA A 679 29.92 -48.79 24.51
N LEU A 680 29.26 -48.25 23.47
CA LEU A 680 28.14 -48.88 22.76
C LEU A 680 28.62 -49.95 21.74
N PRO A 681 27.82 -51.02 21.54
CA PRO A 681 28.07 -51.98 20.50
C PRO A 681 28.12 -51.35 19.12
N PRO A 682 28.95 -51.86 18.15
CA PRO A 682 29.08 -51.29 16.83
C PRO A 682 27.77 -51.16 16.04
N GLU A 683 26.84 -52.08 16.28
CA GLU A 683 25.51 -52.03 15.66
C GLU A 683 24.68 -50.82 16.10
N GLN A 684 24.76 -50.48 17.38
CA GLN A 684 24.04 -49.32 17.95
C GLN A 684 24.71 -47.98 17.53
N GLN A 685 26.05 -47.95 17.45
CA GLN A 685 26.75 -46.77 16.90
C GLN A 685 26.36 -46.50 15.45
N MET A 686 26.16 -47.53 14.66
CA MET A 686 25.71 -47.38 13.25
C MET A 686 24.26 -46.89 13.17
N MET A 687 23.40 -47.33 14.07
CA MET A 687 22.01 -46.84 14.13
C MET A 687 21.91 -45.38 14.55
N ILE A 688 22.71 -44.94 15.49
CA ILE A 688 22.79 -43.54 15.92
C ILE A 688 23.32 -42.63 14.78
N ALA A 689 24.28 -43.11 14.01
CA ALA A 689 24.81 -42.39 12.85
C ALA A 689 23.76 -42.22 11.71
N GLN A 690 22.78 -43.12 11.63
CA GLN A 690 21.67 -43.06 10.67
C GLN A 690 20.45 -42.28 11.18
N ASP A 691 20.21 -42.23 12.48
CA ASP A 691 19.10 -41.52 13.11
C ASP A 691 19.58 -40.73 14.34
N PRO A 692 19.90 -39.43 14.16
CA PRO A 692 20.36 -38.54 15.23
C PRO A 692 19.38 -38.39 16.40
N SER A 693 18.10 -38.74 16.20
CA SER A 693 17.12 -38.66 17.31
C SER A 693 17.39 -39.66 18.42
N MET A 694 18.12 -40.76 18.17
CA MET A 694 18.53 -41.70 19.18
C MET A 694 19.55 -41.12 20.16
N MET A 695 20.31 -40.09 19.79
CA MET A 695 21.22 -39.36 20.67
C MET A 695 20.49 -38.74 21.87
N GLN A 696 19.24 -38.30 21.70
CA GLN A 696 18.45 -37.70 22.81
C GLN A 696 18.26 -38.67 23.99
N GLY A 697 18.21 -40.00 23.72
CA GLY A 697 18.10 -41.01 24.76
C GLY A 697 19.38 -41.14 25.63
N LEU A 698 20.53 -40.84 25.04
CA LEU A 698 21.83 -40.91 25.69
C LEU A 698 22.26 -39.58 26.35
N GLN A 699 21.53 -38.51 26.14
CA GLN A 699 21.87 -37.18 26.61
C GLN A 699 22.06 -37.09 28.14
N ASN A 700 21.25 -37.83 28.92
CA ASN A 700 21.34 -37.88 30.35
C ASN A 700 22.64 -38.61 30.82
N GLU A 701 23.04 -39.63 30.11
CA GLU A 701 24.27 -40.41 30.42
C GLU A 701 25.50 -39.63 30.06
N ILE A 702 25.48 -38.97 28.88
CA ILE A 702 26.53 -38.02 28.45
C ILE A 702 26.66 -36.88 29.46
N SER A 703 25.56 -36.29 29.91
CA SER A 703 25.59 -35.20 30.89
C SER A 703 26.14 -35.62 32.26
N ASN A 704 25.86 -36.86 32.71
CA ASN A 704 26.41 -37.38 33.91
C ASN A 704 27.94 -37.61 33.82
N VAL A 705 28.41 -38.20 32.73
CA VAL A 705 29.84 -38.41 32.48
C VAL A 705 30.55 -37.05 32.30
N ALA A 706 29.95 -36.14 31.55
CA ALA A 706 30.48 -34.78 31.36
C ALA A 706 30.64 -34.03 32.69
N SER A 707 29.69 -34.13 33.62
CA SER A 707 29.80 -33.49 34.95
C SER A 707 30.94 -34.00 35.80
N VAL A 708 31.28 -35.29 35.71
CA VAL A 708 32.47 -35.86 36.37
C VAL A 708 33.76 -35.34 35.69
N LEU A 709 33.81 -35.38 34.36
CA LEU A 709 34.95 -34.89 33.59
C LEU A 709 35.20 -33.38 33.78
N ILE A 710 34.15 -32.57 33.91
CA ILE A 710 34.29 -31.12 34.25
C ILE A 710 35.03 -30.98 35.58
N GLY A 711 34.69 -31.77 36.57
CA GLY A 711 35.37 -31.76 37.88
C GLY A 711 36.85 -32.08 37.75
N GLU A 712 37.18 -33.16 37.07
CA GLU A 712 38.56 -33.62 36.88
C GLU A 712 39.37 -32.60 36.03
N LEU A 713 38.86 -32.11 34.94
CA LEU A 713 39.51 -31.14 34.10
C LEU A 713 39.69 -29.78 34.80
N THR A 714 38.69 -29.36 35.59
CA THR A 714 38.82 -28.14 36.39
C THR A 714 39.91 -28.26 37.43
N GLU A 715 40.07 -29.39 38.07
CA GLU A 715 41.16 -29.64 39.06
C GLU A 715 42.51 -29.69 38.37
N GLN A 716 42.60 -30.34 37.19
CA GLN A 716 43.80 -30.41 36.38
C GLN A 716 44.31 -29.03 35.96
N TYR A 717 43.45 -28.18 35.47
CA TYR A 717 43.81 -26.84 35.02
C TYR A 717 43.92 -25.81 36.17
N ALA A 718 43.22 -26.00 37.30
CA ALA A 718 43.38 -25.15 38.47
C ALA A 718 44.80 -25.23 39.10
N GLN A 719 45.44 -26.40 39.02
CA GLN A 719 46.83 -26.57 39.48
C GLN A 719 47.81 -25.76 38.60
N ALA A 720 47.48 -25.51 37.34
CA ALA A 720 48.29 -24.70 36.43
C ALA A 720 48.14 -23.17 36.67
N VAL A 721 47.13 -22.74 37.42
CA VAL A 721 46.85 -21.34 37.73
C VAL A 721 47.32 -20.91 39.10
N ALA A 722 47.82 -21.87 39.92
CA ALA A 722 48.34 -21.53 41.24
C ALA A 722 49.43 -20.45 41.19
N PRO A 723 49.29 -19.30 41.85
CA PRO A 723 50.27 -18.23 41.77
C PRO A 723 51.58 -18.71 42.36
N ALA A 724 52.67 -18.59 41.60
CA ALA A 724 54.01 -18.71 42.10
C ALA A 724 54.18 -17.73 43.27
N ASP A 725 54.62 -18.23 44.43
CA ASP A 725 54.91 -17.45 45.65
C ASP A 725 55.76 -16.21 45.29
N THR A 726 55.21 -15.08 45.08
CA THR A 726 55.88 -13.81 44.95
C THR A 726 55.70 -13.02 46.24
N THR A 727 56.59 -13.17 47.16
CA THR A 727 56.77 -12.37 48.33
C THR A 727 57.45 -11.01 47.99
N ASP A 728 56.77 -10.21 47.22
CA ASP A 728 57.13 -8.79 47.02
C ASP A 728 56.19 -7.90 47.84
N PRO A 729 56.73 -7.14 48.88
CA PRO A 729 55.92 -6.30 49.76
C PRO A 729 55.13 -5.19 49.02
N LEU A 730 55.62 -4.76 47.86
CA LEU A 730 54.93 -3.75 47.05
C LEU A 730 53.66 -4.28 46.38
N VAL A 731 53.63 -5.57 46.07
CA VAL A 731 52.43 -6.22 45.47
C VAL A 731 51.38 -6.41 46.55
N ALA A 732 51.76 -6.72 47.78
CA ALA A 732 50.82 -6.84 48.92
C ALA A 732 50.17 -5.50 49.29
N ILE A 733 50.90 -4.39 49.23
CA ILE A 733 50.38 -3.04 49.48
C ILE A 733 49.39 -2.65 48.35
N ARG A 734 49.70 -2.95 47.10
CA ARG A 734 48.82 -2.69 45.95
C ARG A 734 47.55 -3.55 45.96
N GLN A 735 47.65 -4.81 46.39
CA GLN A 735 46.49 -5.67 46.58
C GLN A 735 45.56 -5.16 47.68
N GLN A 736 46.15 -4.61 48.78
CA GLN A 736 45.39 -4.01 49.86
C GLN A 736 44.69 -2.70 49.44
N GLU A 737 45.35 -1.90 48.58
CA GLU A 737 44.77 -0.67 48.01
C GLU A 737 43.65 -0.99 46.99
N LEU A 738 43.80 -2.05 46.17
CA LEU A 738 42.78 -2.55 45.26
C LEU A 738 41.58 -3.18 46.02
N ALA A 739 41.83 -3.89 47.11
CA ALA A 739 40.78 -4.43 47.98
C ALA A 739 39.98 -3.33 48.67
N LEU A 740 40.62 -2.25 49.11
CA LEU A 740 39.99 -1.08 49.68
C LEU A 740 39.14 -0.31 48.63
N ARG A 741 39.65 -0.15 47.37
CA ARG A 741 38.88 0.42 46.30
C ARG A 741 37.71 -0.45 45.86
N GLY A 742 37.89 -1.78 45.84
CA GLY A 742 36.80 -2.72 45.58
C GLY A 742 35.71 -2.63 46.64
N ALA A 743 36.05 -2.54 47.92
CA ALA A 743 35.10 -2.35 49.03
C ALA A 743 34.38 -0.97 48.94
N GLU A 744 35.08 0.06 48.47
CA GLU A 744 34.49 1.40 48.27
C GLU A 744 33.48 1.42 47.10
N ILE A 745 33.78 0.69 46.03
CA ILE A 745 32.89 0.52 44.84
C ILE A 745 31.65 -0.34 45.28
N GLN A 746 31.84 -1.40 46.05
CA GLN A 746 30.72 -2.20 46.57
C GLN A 746 29.84 -1.36 47.49
N ARG A 747 30.41 -0.55 48.37
CA ARG A 747 29.62 0.34 49.24
C ARG A 747 28.83 1.37 48.47
N LYS A 748 29.40 1.95 47.40
CA LYS A 748 28.68 2.87 46.49
C LYS A 748 27.59 2.16 45.71
N ALA A 749 27.80 0.91 45.30
CA ALA A 749 26.78 0.12 44.64
C ALA A 749 25.61 -0.20 45.57
N GLU A 750 25.89 -0.56 46.83
CA GLU A 750 24.87 -0.80 47.84
C GLU A 750 24.15 0.48 48.30
N GLU A 751 24.81 1.64 48.28
CA GLU A 751 24.17 2.95 48.49
C GLU A 751 23.24 3.29 47.32
N PHE A 752 23.65 3.04 46.08
CA PHE A 752 22.84 3.24 44.90
C PHE A 752 21.64 2.30 44.82
N GLU A 753 21.80 1.01 45.22
CA GLU A 753 20.66 0.09 45.29
C GLU A 753 19.66 0.51 46.39
N ARG A 754 20.13 1.00 47.53
CA ARG A 754 19.25 1.51 48.59
C ARG A 754 18.51 2.80 48.17
N GLU A 755 19.17 3.65 47.37
CA GLU A 755 18.56 4.86 46.86
C GLU A 755 17.48 4.51 45.83
N GLN A 756 17.73 3.53 44.96
CA GLN A 756 16.74 2.99 44.03
C GLN A 756 15.58 2.27 44.73
N GLU A 757 15.84 1.53 45.77
CA GLU A 757 14.78 0.90 46.56
C GLU A 757 13.92 1.95 47.28
N PHE A 758 14.52 3.01 47.79
CA PHE A 758 13.81 4.13 48.40
C PHE A 758 12.95 4.90 47.40
N GLU A 759 13.46 5.12 46.17
CA GLU A 759 12.67 5.73 45.07
C GLU A 759 11.50 4.84 44.64
N ARG A 760 11.71 3.54 44.48
CA ARG A 760 10.62 2.58 44.22
C ARG A 760 9.56 2.53 45.33
N GLN A 761 9.96 2.59 46.61
CA GLN A 761 9.00 2.66 47.69
C GLN A 761 8.23 3.97 47.71
N LYS A 762 8.86 5.08 47.36
CA LYS A 762 8.20 6.38 47.22
C LYS A 762 7.17 6.36 46.07
N GLU A 763 7.56 5.81 44.93
CA GLU A 763 6.68 5.65 43.78
C GLU A 763 5.49 4.73 44.10
N GLN A 764 5.70 3.63 44.79
CA GLN A 764 4.62 2.74 45.29
C GLN A 764 3.68 3.46 46.24
N ASN A 765 4.19 4.26 47.13
CA ASN A 765 3.36 5.06 48.06
C ASN A 765 2.56 6.14 47.31
N ASP A 766 3.14 6.77 46.27
CA ASP A 766 2.42 7.75 45.45
C ASP A 766 1.31 7.09 44.62
N ILE A 767 1.54 5.88 44.10
CA ILE A 767 0.52 5.06 43.42
C ILE A 767 -0.60 4.69 44.39
N LEU A 768 -0.26 4.28 45.61
CA LEU A 768 -1.25 3.89 46.66
C LEU A 768 -2.11 5.10 47.07
N LEU A 769 -1.48 6.27 47.23
CA LEU A 769 -2.18 7.54 47.51
C LEU A 769 -3.04 7.98 46.34
N GLY A 770 -2.59 7.73 45.10
CA GLY A 770 -3.38 7.94 43.88
C GLY A 770 -4.63 7.06 43.83
N GLN A 771 -4.49 5.77 44.20
CA GLN A 771 -5.62 4.84 44.29
C GLN A 771 -6.63 5.22 45.37
N GLN A 772 -6.14 5.63 46.56
CA GLN A 772 -7.03 6.12 47.63
C GLN A 772 -7.80 7.38 47.24
N ARG A 773 -7.20 8.27 46.46
CA ARG A 773 -7.89 9.45 45.89
C ARG A 773 -8.95 9.08 44.87
N LEU A 774 -8.71 8.06 44.05
CA LEU A 774 -9.66 7.53 43.09
C LEU A 774 -10.85 6.88 43.79
N ASP A 775 -10.61 6.08 44.85
CA ASP A 775 -11.67 5.44 45.63
C ASP A 775 -12.57 6.48 46.31
N LEU A 776 -11.98 7.54 46.85
CA LEU A 776 -12.72 8.65 47.47
C LEU A 776 -13.53 9.46 46.45
N GLN A 777 -13.02 9.60 45.21
CA GLN A 777 -13.76 10.24 44.13
C GLN A 777 -14.92 9.38 43.63
N GLU A 778 -14.71 8.06 43.54
CA GLU A 778 -15.77 7.11 43.20
C GLU A 778 -16.89 7.06 44.25
N GLU A 779 -16.55 7.12 45.53
CA GLU A 779 -17.50 7.20 46.62
C GLU A 779 -18.30 8.51 46.58
N ALA A 780 -17.63 9.64 46.34
CA ALA A 780 -18.28 10.95 46.17
C ALA A 780 -19.20 11.00 44.96
N LEU A 781 -18.86 10.26 43.87
CA LEU A 781 -19.71 10.15 42.68
C LEU A 781 -20.94 9.30 42.94
N LYS A 782 -20.80 8.20 43.71
CA LYS A 782 -21.92 7.33 44.12
C LYS A 782 -22.89 8.10 45.02
N ASP A 783 -22.40 8.96 45.94
CA ASP A 783 -23.25 9.80 46.76
C ASP A 783 -23.97 10.88 45.93
N LYS A 784 -23.33 11.48 44.93
CA LYS A 784 -23.98 12.44 44.02
C LYS A 784 -25.08 11.77 43.16
N THR A 785 -24.87 10.56 42.69
CA THR A 785 -25.89 9.81 41.96
C THR A 785 -27.08 9.42 42.86
N ARG A 786 -26.83 8.99 44.08
CA ARG A 786 -27.88 8.69 45.08
C ARG A 786 -28.73 9.93 45.36
N VAL A 787 -28.09 11.09 45.58
CA VAL A 787 -28.82 12.36 45.82
C VAL A 787 -29.62 12.80 44.62
N ALA A 788 -29.08 12.55 43.38
CA ALA A 788 -29.81 12.86 42.16
C ALA A 788 -31.07 11.95 41.97
N GLU A 789 -30.93 10.67 42.30
CA GLU A 789 -32.05 9.70 42.26
C GLU A 789 -33.12 10.02 43.29
N GLU A 790 -32.74 10.41 44.52
CA GLU A 790 -33.70 10.88 45.53
C GLU A 790 -34.43 12.16 45.07
N ARG A 791 -33.75 13.10 44.41
CA ARG A 791 -34.39 14.31 43.85
C ARG A 791 -35.41 13.97 42.75
N ILE A 792 -35.03 13.02 41.85
CA ILE A 792 -35.93 12.56 40.79
C ILE A 792 -37.15 11.84 41.38
N LYS A 793 -36.96 11.02 42.42
CA LYS A 793 -38.06 10.36 43.14
C LYS A 793 -38.99 11.36 43.79
N THR A 794 -38.42 12.38 44.48
CA THR A 794 -39.18 13.46 45.13
C THR A 794 -39.98 14.27 44.08
N GLN A 795 -39.38 14.58 42.92
CA GLN A 795 -40.10 15.27 41.83
C GLN A 795 -41.21 14.43 41.21
N ARG A 796 -41.04 13.11 41.09
CA ARG A 796 -42.12 12.18 40.65
C ARG A 796 -43.26 12.14 41.67
N ASP A 797 -42.93 12.09 42.94
CA ASP A 797 -43.96 12.07 44.02
C ASP A 797 -44.75 13.39 44.08
N ILE A 798 -44.08 14.52 43.89
CA ILE A 798 -44.74 15.83 43.77
C ILE A 798 -45.61 15.93 42.49
N ALA A 799 -45.13 15.38 41.38
CA ALA A 799 -45.88 15.36 40.12
C ALA A 799 -47.13 14.46 40.26
N ALA A 800 -47.00 13.29 40.92
CA ALA A 800 -48.11 12.39 41.20
C ALA A 800 -49.15 13.02 42.18
N ALA A 801 -48.69 13.71 43.21
CA ALA A 801 -49.56 14.44 44.15
C ALA A 801 -50.30 15.62 43.46
N ASN A 802 -49.64 16.30 42.50
CA ASN A 802 -50.29 17.37 41.72
C ASN A 802 -51.31 16.83 40.69
N LEU A 803 -51.12 15.63 40.16
CA LEU A 803 -52.09 14.95 39.30
C LEU A 803 -53.30 14.47 40.12
N ALA A 804 -53.11 13.95 41.33
CA ALA A 804 -54.16 13.53 42.22
C ALA A 804 -54.99 14.69 42.76
N ARG A 805 -54.50 15.93 42.74
CA ARG A 805 -55.27 17.15 43.11
C ARG A 805 -56.09 17.75 41.94
N ARG A 806 -55.82 17.25 40.71
CA ARG A 806 -56.53 17.74 39.50
C ARG A 806 -57.59 16.75 38.98
N SER A 807 -57.62 15.53 39.54
CA SER A 807 -58.78 14.62 39.45
C SER A 807 -59.73 14.79 40.65
#